data_13f808f13235ad6e6ee6d6487dfc9c97
#
_entry.id   13f808f13235ad6e6ee6d6487dfc9c97
#
_cell.length_a   1.000
_cell.length_b   1.000
_cell.length_c   1.000
_cell.angle_alpha   90.00
_cell.angle_beta   90.00
_cell.angle_gamma   90.00
#
_symmetry.space_group_name_H-M   'P 1'
#
loop_
_entity.id
_entity.type
_entity.pdbx_description
1 polymer ?
#
loop_
_entity_poly.entity_id
_entity_poly.type
_entity_poly.pdbx_seq_one_letter_code
_entity_poly.pdbx_strand_id
1 'polypeptide(L)'
;DEINQDMKDQFPHCMHWRLERDADDILWLFLDRQDETVNALSAAVLRELDAIIAYAESQLPAGVAILSGKATGFVLGADIREFSGFRDAAQVTASIREVHAMFSRLEALRCPTVAAFEGYCLGGGLELALSCGYRIARDVPATRIGFPEVQLGIFPGFGGSARSVSRIGGMKAMELMLSARQLNARQARAVGLVDEVIGRHEELYWAARRAILARRKSSAPSLLARATNLAPVRRLLAKQMRKQTAARAREAHYPAPYRLIDTWERFGGDRAAMLQAEAEEVGRLMVTPQAGGLRRLFGLMDRLKREGRQSEFRARRVHVIGAGVMGGDIAAWCVLQGLEVTLQDREMKFIEPALKRAETLFRKKRLEPAAVKSALARLQPDVEGTGVSKADVVIEAIVERLDAKQALLAQVETRLRPGAILATNTSSIPLEAIATALQDPSRLIGLHFFNPVAKMPLVEVVRGVQSDEESLRRGAAFCGQINRYPLPVSSSPGFLVNRVLAPYMLEAMIMHAEGIPLEAIDAAAEAFGMPMGPVELADTVGLDVCLMVTGTLNAGADASSATQSAADTLRTLVNAGHLGRKSGKGFYAWSNNKARKQHGKTTGQDLAALSARLIKVYTAECQAALRDGIVADADLLDAGMIFGTGFAPFRGGPLHYLQNSEGAV
;
A
#
# COMPACT_ATOMS: atom_id res chain seq x y z
N ASP A 1 4.57 48.44 16.74
CA ASP A 1 3.42 47.54 16.98
C ASP A 1 2.16 48.00 16.20
N GLU A 2 1.88 49.31 16.07
CA GLU A 2 0.72 49.83 15.34
C GLU A 2 0.83 49.65 13.80
N ILE A 3 2.02 49.76 13.22
CA ILE A 3 2.25 49.54 11.79
C ILE A 3 2.02 48.08 11.40
N ASN A 4 2.25 47.13 12.33
CA ASN A 4 2.00 45.70 12.12
C ASN A 4 0.52 45.31 12.26
N GLN A 5 -0.30 46.12 12.92
CA GLN A 5 -1.73 45.88 13.09
C GLN A 5 -2.53 46.36 11.87
N ASP A 6 -2.23 47.54 11.35
CA ASP A 6 -2.85 48.09 10.14
C ASP A 6 -2.57 47.26 8.88
N MET A 7 -1.41 46.57 8.82
CA MET A 7 -1.10 45.66 7.70
C MET A 7 -1.83 44.30 7.80
N LYS A 8 -2.18 43.85 8.99
CA LYS A 8 -2.96 42.60 9.16
C LYS A 8 -4.39 42.71 8.68
N ASP A 9 -4.99 43.90 8.77
CA ASP A 9 -6.37 44.16 8.31
C ASP A 9 -6.49 44.21 6.78
N GLN A 10 -5.37 44.24 6.03
CA GLN A 10 -5.33 44.23 4.57
C GLN A 10 -5.21 42.84 3.95
N PHE A 11 -4.86 41.81 4.76
CA PHE A 11 -4.76 40.44 4.25
C PHE A 11 -6.15 39.81 4.08
N PRO A 12 -6.31 38.89 3.09
CA PRO A 12 -7.49 38.01 3.04
C PRO A 12 -7.65 37.27 4.36
N HIS A 13 -8.89 37.17 4.85
CA HIS A 13 -9.18 36.37 6.03
C HIS A 13 -9.00 34.89 5.71
N CYS A 14 -7.99 34.25 6.29
CA CYS A 14 -7.65 32.85 6.08
C CYS A 14 -7.66 32.06 7.39
N MET A 15 -8.24 30.87 7.35
CA MET A 15 -8.24 29.92 8.45
C MET A 15 -7.07 28.94 8.33
N HIS A 16 -6.73 28.55 7.11
CA HIS A 16 -5.75 27.50 6.80
C HIS A 16 -4.40 28.03 6.33
N TRP A 17 -4.33 29.32 5.97
CA TRP A 17 -3.10 29.98 5.56
C TRP A 17 -2.72 31.09 6.52
N ARG A 18 -1.48 31.09 6.98
CA ARG A 18 -0.90 32.21 7.72
C ARG A 18 -0.06 33.05 6.77
N LEU A 19 -0.38 34.35 6.71
CA LEU A 19 0.29 35.30 5.84
C LEU A 19 1.16 36.24 6.66
N GLU A 20 2.35 36.52 6.14
CA GLU A 20 3.28 37.50 6.69
C GLU A 20 3.89 38.30 5.53
N ARG A 21 4.11 39.58 5.73
CA ARG A 21 4.84 40.42 4.77
C ARG A 21 6.03 41.02 5.52
N ASP A 22 7.24 40.78 5.04
CA ASP A 22 8.45 41.20 5.73
C ASP A 22 8.97 42.56 5.26
N ALA A 23 10.07 43.02 5.87
CA ALA A 23 10.67 44.30 5.53
C ALA A 23 11.27 44.40 4.11
N ASP A 24 11.53 43.26 3.47
CA ASP A 24 11.97 43.20 2.08
C ASP A 24 10.79 43.06 1.10
N ASP A 25 9.57 43.27 1.60
CA ASP A 25 8.35 43.20 0.83
C ASP A 25 8.06 41.79 0.24
N ILE A 26 8.55 40.76 0.91
CA ILE A 26 8.27 39.37 0.56
C ILE A 26 6.98 38.93 1.24
N LEU A 27 6.04 38.37 0.47
CA LEU A 27 4.81 37.78 0.99
C LEU A 27 5.07 36.28 1.28
N TRP A 28 5.02 35.95 2.56
CA TRP A 28 5.21 34.61 3.07
C TRP A 28 3.86 33.94 3.30
N LEU A 29 3.68 32.75 2.72
CA LEU A 29 2.47 31.94 2.82
C LEU A 29 2.82 30.62 3.52
N PHE A 30 2.29 30.44 4.71
CA PHE A 30 2.47 29.20 5.46
C PHE A 30 1.15 28.43 5.47
N LEU A 31 1.11 27.29 4.76
CA LEU A 31 -0.04 26.41 4.82
C LEU A 31 -0.03 25.64 6.15
N ASP A 32 -1.04 25.87 6.97
CA ASP A 32 -1.26 25.23 8.27
C ASP A 32 -2.73 24.86 8.43
N ARG A 33 -3.12 23.78 7.78
CA ARG A 33 -4.52 23.34 7.77
C ARG A 33 -5.00 23.06 9.20
N GLN A 34 -6.02 23.80 9.64
CA GLN A 34 -6.58 23.66 10.97
C GLN A 34 -7.22 22.27 11.19
N ASP A 35 -7.14 21.78 12.42
CA ASP A 35 -7.71 20.52 12.89
C ASP A 35 -7.20 19.24 12.17
N GLU A 36 -6.08 19.36 11.44
CA GLU A 36 -5.47 18.24 10.72
C GLU A 36 -3.97 18.14 11.04
N THR A 37 -3.46 16.91 11.06
CA THR A 37 -2.03 16.66 11.32
C THR A 37 -1.15 16.85 10.10
N VAL A 38 -1.74 16.87 8.91
CA VAL A 38 -1.07 17.02 7.61
C VAL A 38 -1.76 18.07 6.76
N ASN A 39 -1.01 18.72 5.88
CA ASN A 39 -1.57 19.61 4.89
C ASN A 39 -2.07 18.82 3.67
N ALA A 40 -3.29 19.10 3.24
CA ALA A 40 -3.87 18.65 1.99
C ALA A 40 -4.65 19.81 1.34
N LEU A 41 -4.73 19.81 0.02
CA LEU A 41 -5.49 20.82 -0.74
C LEU A 41 -6.98 20.44 -0.73
N SER A 42 -7.71 20.95 0.27
CA SER A 42 -9.17 20.92 0.30
C SER A 42 -9.76 22.09 -0.48
N ALA A 43 -11.06 22.03 -0.76
CA ALA A 43 -11.77 23.14 -1.39
C ALA A 43 -11.66 24.46 -0.59
N ALA A 44 -11.64 24.38 0.75
CA ALA A 44 -11.43 25.54 1.61
C ALA A 44 -10.02 26.11 1.46
N VAL A 45 -8.98 25.27 1.52
CA VAL A 45 -7.58 25.69 1.30
C VAL A 45 -7.38 26.32 -0.05
N LEU A 46 -8.01 25.77 -1.11
CA LEU A 46 -7.92 26.32 -2.48
C LEU A 46 -8.64 27.64 -2.62
N ARG A 47 -9.83 27.82 -2.03
CA ARG A 47 -10.53 29.12 -2.04
C ARG A 47 -9.73 30.22 -1.36
N GLU A 48 -9.11 29.91 -0.21
CA GLU A 48 -8.23 30.87 0.46
C GLU A 48 -7.00 31.21 -0.41
N LEU A 49 -6.39 30.20 -1.04
CA LEU A 49 -5.25 30.41 -1.95
C LEU A 49 -5.63 31.30 -3.14
N ASP A 50 -6.83 31.14 -3.69
CA ASP A 50 -7.32 32.00 -4.78
C ASP A 50 -7.42 33.48 -4.35
N ALA A 51 -7.96 33.72 -3.16
CA ALA A 51 -8.01 35.08 -2.57
C ALA A 51 -6.60 35.63 -2.30
N ILE A 52 -5.66 34.80 -1.86
CA ILE A 52 -4.26 35.21 -1.63
C ILE A 52 -3.58 35.57 -2.96
N ILE A 53 -3.80 34.79 -4.01
CA ILE A 53 -3.24 35.08 -5.33
C ILE A 53 -3.81 36.42 -5.87
N ALA A 54 -5.13 36.65 -5.73
CA ALA A 54 -5.75 37.93 -6.10
C ALA A 54 -5.16 39.13 -5.31
N TYR A 55 -4.89 38.91 -4.01
CA TYR A 55 -4.18 39.90 -3.19
C TYR A 55 -2.77 40.19 -3.73
N ALA A 56 -2.00 39.13 -4.01
CA ALA A 56 -0.63 39.25 -4.55
C ALA A 56 -0.62 39.93 -5.93
N GLU A 57 -1.61 39.70 -6.79
CA GLU A 57 -1.78 40.38 -8.07
C GLU A 57 -2.03 41.87 -7.91
N SER A 58 -2.81 42.27 -6.90
CA SER A 58 -3.13 43.68 -6.64
C SER A 58 -2.02 44.44 -5.93
N GLN A 59 -1.32 43.81 -4.98
CA GLN A 59 -0.32 44.44 -4.10
C GLN A 59 1.12 44.33 -4.62
N LEU A 60 1.37 43.49 -5.63
CA LEU A 60 2.66 43.26 -6.32
C LEU A 60 3.86 43.18 -5.36
N PRO A 61 3.92 42.20 -4.44
CA PRO A 61 5.03 42.06 -3.51
C PRO A 61 6.35 41.85 -4.27
N ALA A 62 7.49 42.07 -3.57
CA ALA A 62 8.82 41.81 -4.14
C ALA A 62 9.03 40.34 -4.49
N GLY A 63 8.30 39.45 -3.82
CA GLY A 63 8.26 38.01 -4.10
C GLY A 63 7.22 37.29 -3.24
N VAL A 64 6.92 36.05 -3.60
CA VAL A 64 6.00 35.17 -2.86
C VAL A 64 6.74 33.89 -2.49
N ALA A 65 6.69 33.50 -1.22
CA ALA A 65 7.24 32.24 -0.75
C ALA A 65 6.13 31.37 -0.14
N ILE A 66 6.03 30.12 -0.59
CA ILE A 66 5.07 29.14 -0.07
C ILE A 66 5.83 28.08 0.75
N LEU A 67 5.48 27.95 2.02
CA LEU A 67 6.05 26.99 2.97
C LEU A 67 4.94 26.23 3.70
N SER A 68 5.34 25.24 4.50
CA SER A 68 4.45 24.57 5.43
C SER A 68 4.53 25.18 6.83
N GLY A 69 3.40 25.32 7.51
CA GLY A 69 3.31 25.57 8.93
C GLY A 69 3.42 24.30 9.79
N LYS A 70 3.44 23.11 9.15
CA LYS A 70 3.47 21.81 9.83
C LYS A 70 4.81 21.10 9.70
N ALA A 71 5.23 20.45 10.78
CA ALA A 71 6.44 19.63 10.80
C ALA A 71 6.31 18.31 10.02
N THR A 72 5.09 17.86 9.71
CA THR A 72 4.82 16.62 9.00
C THR A 72 5.17 16.66 7.52
N GLY A 73 5.34 17.84 6.93
CA GLY A 73 5.72 18.02 5.55
C GLY A 73 4.98 19.17 4.86
N PHE A 74 5.23 19.33 3.56
CA PHE A 74 4.67 20.42 2.78
C PHE A 74 3.17 20.21 2.50
N VAL A 75 2.84 19.36 1.51
CA VAL A 75 1.46 19.03 1.14
C VAL A 75 1.40 17.58 0.67
N LEU A 76 0.49 16.80 1.24
CA LEU A 76 0.34 15.38 0.94
C LEU A 76 -0.39 15.12 -0.39
N GLY A 77 -1.11 16.11 -0.92
CA GLY A 77 -1.91 16.04 -2.13
C GLY A 77 -3.26 16.74 -1.98
N ALA A 78 -4.18 16.47 -2.90
CA ALA A 78 -5.58 16.89 -2.77
C ALA A 78 -6.27 16.10 -1.65
N ASP A 79 -7.30 16.67 -1.03
CA ASP A 79 -8.09 15.95 -0.03
C ASP A 79 -9.02 14.94 -0.70
N ILE A 80 -8.58 13.68 -0.72
CA ILE A 80 -9.32 12.58 -1.37
C ILE A 80 -10.71 12.32 -0.75
N ARG A 81 -10.95 12.77 0.48
CA ARG A 81 -12.26 12.63 1.16
C ARG A 81 -13.33 13.45 0.45
N GLU A 82 -12.97 14.58 -0.12
CA GLU A 82 -13.89 15.44 -0.87
C GLU A 82 -14.29 14.85 -2.23
N PHE A 83 -13.50 13.90 -2.77
CA PHE A 83 -13.77 13.26 -4.05
C PHE A 83 -14.99 12.32 -4.02
N SER A 84 -15.40 11.86 -2.85
CA SER A 84 -16.58 10.99 -2.69
C SER A 84 -17.90 11.68 -3.03
N GLY A 85 -17.93 13.02 -3.03
CA GLY A 85 -19.11 13.83 -3.37
C GLY A 85 -19.36 13.96 -4.87
N PHE A 86 -18.37 13.70 -5.71
CA PHE A 86 -18.50 13.86 -7.16
C PHE A 86 -19.19 12.64 -7.79
N ARG A 87 -20.25 12.91 -8.56
CA ARG A 87 -21.00 11.89 -9.29
C ARG A 87 -21.06 12.16 -10.81
N ASP A 88 -20.67 13.34 -11.25
CA ASP A 88 -20.68 13.77 -12.63
C ASP A 88 -19.29 14.23 -13.09
N ALA A 89 -18.84 13.66 -14.20
CA ALA A 89 -17.53 13.97 -14.79
C ALA A 89 -17.41 15.45 -15.21
N ALA A 90 -18.49 16.08 -15.67
CA ALA A 90 -18.47 17.47 -16.07
C ALA A 90 -18.25 18.40 -14.87
N GLN A 91 -18.85 18.10 -13.73
CA GLN A 91 -18.65 18.83 -12.47
C GLN A 91 -17.20 18.75 -12.02
N VAL A 92 -16.62 17.55 -12.03
CA VAL A 92 -15.19 17.36 -11.67
C VAL A 92 -14.29 18.13 -12.62
N THR A 93 -14.54 18.03 -13.93
CA THR A 93 -13.79 18.75 -14.96
C THR A 93 -13.82 20.26 -14.75
N ALA A 94 -15.00 20.83 -14.41
CA ALA A 94 -15.13 22.25 -14.11
C ALA A 94 -14.29 22.65 -12.89
N SER A 95 -14.36 21.90 -11.79
CA SER A 95 -13.57 22.15 -10.58
C SER A 95 -12.06 22.08 -10.85
N ILE A 96 -11.61 21.11 -11.66
CA ILE A 96 -10.20 20.99 -12.05
C ILE A 96 -9.76 22.21 -12.87
N ARG A 97 -10.59 22.69 -13.81
CA ARG A 97 -10.30 23.88 -14.61
C ARG A 97 -10.16 25.15 -13.76
N GLU A 98 -10.94 25.29 -12.69
CA GLU A 98 -10.79 26.38 -11.73
C GLU A 98 -9.41 26.34 -11.06
N VAL A 99 -8.95 25.16 -10.63
CA VAL A 99 -7.61 25.00 -10.06
C VAL A 99 -6.52 25.27 -11.09
N HIS A 100 -6.70 24.83 -12.36
CA HIS A 100 -5.76 25.14 -13.44
C HIS A 100 -5.64 26.65 -13.68
N ALA A 101 -6.76 27.39 -13.68
CA ALA A 101 -6.77 28.85 -13.83
C ALA A 101 -6.04 29.52 -12.66
N MET A 102 -6.33 29.08 -11.42
CA MET A 102 -5.69 29.59 -10.20
C MET A 102 -4.17 29.36 -10.21
N PHE A 103 -3.72 28.15 -10.50
CA PHE A 103 -2.29 27.82 -10.55
C PHE A 103 -1.58 28.52 -11.70
N SER A 104 -2.28 28.76 -12.81
CA SER A 104 -1.74 29.55 -13.93
C SER A 104 -1.60 31.03 -13.57
N ARG A 105 -2.49 31.58 -12.75
CA ARG A 105 -2.34 32.95 -12.19
C ARG A 105 -1.13 33.03 -11.26
N LEU A 106 -0.95 32.04 -10.37
CA LEU A 106 0.25 31.97 -9.50
C LEU A 106 1.55 31.97 -10.33
N GLU A 107 1.57 31.15 -11.41
CA GLU A 107 2.71 31.05 -12.31
C GLU A 107 2.98 32.35 -13.10
N ALA A 108 1.92 33.12 -13.40
CA ALA A 108 1.98 34.36 -14.13
C ALA A 108 2.28 35.58 -13.27
N LEU A 109 2.40 35.47 -11.96
CA LEU A 109 2.77 36.59 -11.08
C LEU A 109 4.05 37.27 -11.58
N ARG A 110 4.05 38.60 -11.57
CA ARG A 110 5.20 39.39 -12.06
C ARG A 110 6.41 39.39 -11.10
N CYS A 111 6.24 38.88 -9.90
CA CYS A 111 7.31 38.74 -8.91
C CYS A 111 7.84 37.30 -8.87
N PRO A 112 9.05 37.04 -8.32
CA PRO A 112 9.55 35.72 -8.05
C PRO A 112 8.61 34.94 -7.14
N THR A 113 8.32 33.68 -7.47
CA THR A 113 7.54 32.78 -6.63
C THR A 113 8.40 31.56 -6.27
N VAL A 114 8.46 31.20 -5.00
CA VAL A 114 9.29 30.11 -4.48
C VAL A 114 8.44 29.16 -3.65
N ALA A 115 8.51 27.86 -3.95
CA ALA A 115 8.03 26.82 -3.04
C ALA A 115 9.25 26.22 -2.31
N ALA A 116 9.25 26.26 -0.98
CA ALA A 116 10.34 25.73 -0.15
C ALA A 116 9.80 24.70 0.84
N PHE A 117 10.32 23.49 0.80
CA PHE A 117 9.68 22.37 1.50
C PHE A 117 10.65 21.28 1.98
N GLU A 118 10.17 20.53 2.96
CA GLU A 118 10.67 19.25 3.41
C GLU A 118 9.50 18.28 3.66
N GLY A 119 9.79 17.02 3.93
CA GLY A 119 8.76 16.01 4.16
C GLY A 119 7.97 15.70 2.88
N TYR A 120 6.67 15.54 2.99
CA TYR A 120 5.82 15.15 1.86
C TYR A 120 5.51 16.34 0.94
N CYS A 121 5.86 16.20 -0.35
CA CYS A 121 5.45 17.08 -1.45
C CYS A 121 4.90 16.17 -2.57
N LEU A 122 3.65 15.74 -2.44
CA LEU A 122 3.06 14.70 -3.27
C LEU A 122 1.82 15.21 -4.00
N GLY A 123 1.56 14.65 -5.19
CA GLY A 123 0.36 14.93 -5.96
C GLY A 123 0.07 16.42 -6.13
N GLY A 124 -1.12 16.86 -5.72
CA GLY A 124 -1.50 18.27 -5.75
C GLY A 124 -0.51 19.21 -5.08
N GLY A 125 0.23 18.74 -4.06
CA GLY A 125 1.29 19.52 -3.42
C GLY A 125 2.49 19.74 -4.35
N LEU A 126 2.88 18.75 -5.13
CA LEU A 126 3.90 18.91 -6.14
C LEU A 126 3.39 19.75 -7.33
N GLU A 127 2.11 19.66 -7.67
CA GLU A 127 1.46 20.47 -8.70
C GLU A 127 1.46 21.96 -8.31
N LEU A 128 1.17 22.27 -7.04
CA LEU A 128 1.31 23.62 -6.49
C LEU A 128 2.77 24.10 -6.55
N ALA A 129 3.72 23.28 -6.13
CA ALA A 129 5.15 23.61 -6.18
C ALA A 129 5.63 23.87 -7.62
N LEU A 130 5.16 23.09 -8.60
CA LEU A 130 5.45 23.27 -10.03
C LEU A 130 4.86 24.54 -10.62
N SER A 131 3.85 25.14 -9.97
CA SER A 131 3.26 26.43 -10.35
C SER A 131 4.07 27.63 -9.81
N CYS A 132 5.06 27.37 -8.95
CA CYS A 132 6.02 28.40 -8.53
C CYS A 132 7.22 28.46 -9.48
N GLY A 133 7.84 29.65 -9.62
CA GLY A 133 8.99 29.89 -10.47
C GLY A 133 10.26 29.14 -10.04
N TYR A 134 10.41 28.84 -8.73
CA TYR A 134 11.58 28.18 -8.16
C TYR A 134 11.19 27.24 -7.02
N ARG A 135 11.87 26.10 -6.91
CA ARG A 135 11.59 25.04 -5.90
C ARG A 135 12.82 24.69 -5.12
N ILE A 136 12.73 24.70 -3.79
CA ILE A 136 13.79 24.37 -2.85
C ILE A 136 13.34 23.22 -1.99
N ALA A 137 14.14 22.15 -1.92
CA ALA A 137 13.87 21.01 -1.05
C ALA A 137 15.00 20.82 -0.03
N ARG A 138 14.65 20.54 1.24
CA ARG A 138 15.63 20.16 2.26
C ARG A 138 15.94 18.67 2.16
N ASP A 139 17.23 18.32 2.22
CA ASP A 139 17.70 16.93 2.17
C ASP A 139 17.62 16.27 3.56
N VAL A 140 16.42 15.81 3.88
CA VAL A 140 16.13 15.02 5.08
C VAL A 140 15.48 13.68 4.70
N PRO A 141 15.64 12.62 5.51
CA PRO A 141 15.09 11.30 5.21
C PRO A 141 13.56 11.27 5.02
N ALA A 142 12.85 12.22 5.59
CA ALA A 142 11.39 12.35 5.45
C ALA A 142 10.95 12.95 4.11
N THR A 143 11.85 13.61 3.35
CA THR A 143 11.48 14.26 2.08
C THR A 143 11.10 13.24 1.02
N ARG A 144 9.85 13.34 0.52
CA ARG A 144 9.24 12.51 -0.50
C ARG A 144 8.53 13.39 -1.52
N ILE A 145 8.91 13.24 -2.78
CA ILE A 145 8.43 14.09 -3.89
C ILE A 145 7.95 13.17 -5.01
N GLY A 146 6.72 13.33 -5.50
CA GLY A 146 6.19 12.50 -6.57
C GLY A 146 4.70 12.62 -6.83
N PHE A 147 4.21 11.80 -7.76
CA PHE A 147 2.81 11.74 -8.17
C PHE A 147 2.23 10.34 -7.90
N PRO A 148 1.52 10.13 -6.79
CA PRO A 148 0.94 8.82 -6.44
C PRO A 148 -0.44 8.57 -7.05
N GLU A 149 -1.01 9.48 -7.84
CA GLU A 149 -2.40 9.53 -8.26
C GLU A 149 -2.88 8.29 -9.03
N VAL A 150 -2.01 7.62 -9.77
CA VAL A 150 -2.40 6.38 -10.47
C VAL A 150 -2.83 5.26 -9.51
N GLN A 151 -2.36 5.30 -8.26
CA GLN A 151 -2.80 4.39 -7.20
C GLN A 151 -4.24 4.68 -6.73
N LEU A 152 -4.76 5.87 -7.03
CA LEU A 152 -6.13 6.29 -6.76
C LEU A 152 -7.06 6.09 -7.97
N GLY A 153 -6.55 5.52 -9.08
CA GLY A 153 -7.30 5.33 -10.31
C GLY A 153 -7.47 6.60 -11.15
N ILE A 154 -6.65 7.62 -10.90
CA ILE A 154 -6.56 8.87 -11.67
C ILE A 154 -5.09 9.16 -12.01
N PHE A 155 -4.81 10.27 -12.63
CA PHE A 155 -3.47 10.83 -12.78
C PHE A 155 -3.48 12.29 -12.33
N PRO A 156 -2.32 12.99 -12.23
CA PRO A 156 -2.28 14.37 -11.75
C PRO A 156 -3.28 15.26 -12.47
N GLY A 157 -4.12 15.96 -11.72
CA GLY A 157 -5.27 16.70 -12.23
C GLY A 157 -5.21 18.21 -12.03
N PHE A 158 -4.25 18.73 -11.25
CA PHE A 158 -4.10 20.17 -11.01
C PHE A 158 -3.04 20.81 -11.90
N GLY A 159 -2.80 20.22 -13.07
CA GLY A 159 -1.85 20.69 -14.07
C GLY A 159 -0.47 20.02 -13.96
N GLY A 160 -0.34 19.01 -13.10
CA GLY A 160 0.93 18.35 -12.85
C GLY A 160 1.44 17.54 -14.03
N SER A 161 0.58 16.90 -14.79
CA SER A 161 0.99 16.15 -15.97
C SER A 161 1.59 17.08 -17.04
N ALA A 162 0.91 18.19 -17.34
CA ALA A 162 1.36 19.16 -18.33
C ALA A 162 2.62 19.91 -17.89
N ARG A 163 2.67 20.35 -16.61
CA ARG A 163 3.81 21.09 -16.06
C ARG A 163 5.06 20.21 -15.92
N SER A 164 4.92 18.97 -15.47
CA SER A 164 6.07 18.07 -15.35
C SER A 164 6.64 17.67 -16.71
N VAL A 165 5.78 17.36 -17.69
CA VAL A 165 6.20 17.06 -19.08
C VAL A 165 6.96 18.24 -19.69
N SER A 166 6.48 19.47 -19.49
CA SER A 166 7.16 20.67 -19.96
C SER A 166 8.49 20.92 -19.23
N ARG A 167 8.57 20.55 -17.95
CA ARG A 167 9.70 20.84 -17.08
C ARG A 167 10.86 19.86 -17.21
N ILE A 168 10.59 18.56 -17.19
CA ILE A 168 11.61 17.49 -17.13
C ILE A 168 11.63 16.60 -18.37
N GLY A 169 10.74 16.87 -19.34
CA GLY A 169 10.57 16.05 -20.54
C GLY A 169 9.60 14.88 -20.36
N GLY A 170 8.99 14.47 -21.46
CA GLY A 170 7.92 13.47 -21.42
C GLY A 170 8.34 12.14 -20.84
N MET A 171 9.51 11.61 -21.21
CA MET A 171 9.96 10.30 -20.75
C MET A 171 10.08 10.23 -19.22
N LYS A 172 10.79 11.18 -18.60
CA LYS A 172 10.98 11.21 -17.14
C LYS A 172 9.67 11.50 -16.39
N ALA A 173 8.86 12.44 -16.89
CA ALA A 173 7.58 12.78 -16.28
C ALA A 173 6.61 11.59 -16.31
N MET A 174 6.48 10.93 -17.45
CA MET A 174 5.63 9.75 -17.60
C MET A 174 6.11 8.57 -16.73
N GLU A 175 7.42 8.28 -16.70
CA GLU A 175 7.97 7.25 -15.81
C GLU A 175 7.60 7.50 -14.35
N LEU A 176 7.74 8.75 -13.89
CA LEU A 176 7.43 9.13 -12.52
C LEU A 176 5.93 8.97 -12.20
N MET A 177 5.05 9.46 -13.07
CA MET A 177 3.60 9.38 -12.88
C MET A 177 3.06 7.94 -13.00
N LEU A 178 3.55 7.16 -13.98
CA LEU A 178 3.11 5.78 -14.19
C LEU A 178 3.59 4.81 -13.10
N SER A 179 4.78 5.07 -12.53
CA SER A 179 5.33 4.23 -11.47
C SER A 179 4.88 4.61 -10.06
N ALA A 180 4.30 5.79 -9.88
CA ALA A 180 4.00 6.40 -8.58
C ALA A 180 5.22 6.44 -7.63
N ARG A 181 6.44 6.42 -8.19
CA ARG A 181 7.68 6.42 -7.41
C ARG A 181 7.87 7.76 -6.71
N GLN A 182 8.22 7.72 -5.43
CA GLN A 182 8.59 8.89 -4.66
C GLN A 182 10.11 9.07 -4.68
N LEU A 183 10.54 10.29 -4.92
CA LEU A 183 11.93 10.70 -4.98
C LEU A 183 12.33 11.38 -3.67
N ASN A 184 13.60 11.24 -3.26
CA ASN A 184 14.19 12.13 -2.26
C ASN A 184 14.60 13.47 -2.90
N ALA A 185 15.04 14.44 -2.08
CA ALA A 185 15.40 15.78 -2.55
C ALA A 185 16.48 15.76 -3.66
N ARG A 186 17.54 14.97 -3.49
CA ARG A 186 18.65 14.86 -4.45
C ARG A 186 18.19 14.23 -5.77
N GLN A 187 17.38 13.18 -5.70
CA GLN A 187 16.83 12.54 -6.89
C GLN A 187 15.90 13.49 -7.66
N ALA A 188 15.05 14.25 -6.94
CA ALA A 188 14.14 15.22 -7.53
C ALA A 188 14.91 16.36 -8.23
N ARG A 189 16.03 16.82 -7.65
CA ARG A 189 16.94 17.76 -8.31
C ARG A 189 17.59 17.16 -9.55
N ALA A 190 18.08 15.92 -9.47
CA ALA A 190 18.73 15.25 -10.60
C ALA A 190 17.80 15.07 -11.81
N VAL A 191 16.50 14.91 -11.60
CA VAL A 191 15.50 14.86 -12.69
C VAL A 191 15.02 16.23 -13.13
N GLY A 192 15.23 17.29 -12.34
CA GLY A 192 14.86 18.69 -12.67
C GLY A 192 13.52 19.16 -12.08
N LEU A 193 12.89 18.40 -11.19
CA LEU A 193 11.67 18.81 -10.47
C LEU A 193 11.95 19.85 -9.38
N VAL A 194 13.12 19.79 -8.76
CA VAL A 194 13.61 20.71 -7.73
C VAL A 194 14.82 21.47 -8.28
N ASP A 195 14.89 22.76 -8.00
CA ASP A 195 15.96 23.64 -8.50
C ASP A 195 17.14 23.73 -7.55
N GLU A 196 16.88 23.69 -6.25
CA GLU A 196 17.90 23.78 -5.20
C GLU A 196 17.65 22.74 -4.10
N VAL A 197 18.70 22.12 -3.62
CA VAL A 197 18.67 21.23 -2.46
C VAL A 197 19.54 21.83 -1.37
N ILE A 198 18.96 22.06 -0.20
CA ILE A 198 19.68 22.56 0.97
C ILE A 198 19.97 21.43 1.96
N GLY A 199 21.00 21.64 2.78
CA GLY A 199 21.40 20.70 3.82
C GLY A 199 20.39 20.64 4.97
N ARG A 200 20.47 19.57 5.76
CA ARG A 200 19.57 19.34 6.90
C ARG A 200 19.58 20.42 7.97
N HIS A 201 20.67 21.21 8.07
CA HIS A 201 20.86 22.27 9.07
C HIS A 201 20.56 23.68 8.52
N GLU A 202 20.26 23.78 7.21
CA GLU A 202 19.88 25.05 6.60
C GLU A 202 18.38 25.30 6.76
N GLU A 203 18.00 26.56 6.96
CA GLU A 203 16.60 26.95 7.10
C GLU A 203 15.94 27.25 5.75
N LEU A 204 14.77 26.63 5.51
CA LEU A 204 13.99 26.85 4.29
C LEU A 204 13.61 28.32 4.09
N TYR A 205 13.30 29.01 5.18
CA TYR A 205 13.00 30.44 5.18
C TYR A 205 14.13 31.26 4.54
N TRP A 206 15.37 31.11 5.03
CA TRP A 206 16.52 31.86 4.52
C TRP A 206 16.88 31.47 3.09
N ALA A 207 16.72 30.22 2.71
CA ALA A 207 16.95 29.76 1.34
C ALA A 207 15.94 30.39 0.38
N ALA A 208 14.65 30.41 0.73
CA ALA A 208 13.59 31.03 -0.06
C ALA A 208 13.80 32.55 -0.20
N ARG A 209 14.11 33.24 0.91
CA ARG A 209 14.45 34.66 0.91
C ARG A 209 15.60 34.98 -0.07
N ARG A 210 16.71 34.24 0.06
CA ARG A 210 17.88 34.38 -0.81
C ARG A 210 17.51 34.19 -2.28
N ALA A 211 16.68 33.19 -2.60
CA ALA A 211 16.25 32.90 -3.97
C ALA A 211 15.38 34.02 -4.53
N ILE A 212 14.46 34.59 -3.76
CA ILE A 212 13.58 35.70 -4.15
C ILE A 212 14.40 36.96 -4.42
N LEU A 213 15.25 37.39 -3.45
CA LEU A 213 16.06 38.58 -3.56
C LEU A 213 17.05 38.49 -4.74
N ALA A 214 17.62 37.31 -4.99
CA ALA A 214 18.48 37.05 -6.15
C ALA A 214 17.69 36.83 -7.46
N ARG A 215 16.36 36.89 -7.45
CA ARG A 215 15.46 36.61 -8.59
C ARG A 215 15.83 35.31 -9.33
N ARG A 216 16.14 34.25 -8.56
CA ARG A 216 16.53 32.97 -9.13
C ARG A 216 15.42 32.40 -10.00
N LYS A 217 15.83 31.82 -11.12
CA LYS A 217 14.91 31.17 -12.07
C LYS A 217 15.30 29.71 -12.25
N SER A 218 14.32 28.91 -12.49
CA SER A 218 14.52 27.52 -12.88
C SER A 218 15.29 27.39 -14.18
N SER A 219 16.16 26.40 -14.27
CA SER A 219 16.86 26.05 -15.51
C SER A 219 15.88 25.59 -16.57
N ALA A 220 16.13 25.93 -17.82
CA ALA A 220 15.36 25.38 -18.93
C ALA A 220 15.56 23.86 -19.05
N PRO A 221 14.56 23.11 -19.51
CA PRO A 221 14.72 21.68 -19.73
C PRO A 221 15.81 21.41 -20.80
N SER A 222 16.56 20.32 -20.61
CA SER A 222 17.62 19.93 -21.55
C SER A 222 17.08 19.66 -22.95
N LEU A 223 17.95 19.74 -23.98
CA LEU A 223 17.55 19.43 -25.36
C LEU A 223 16.98 18.03 -25.50
N LEU A 224 17.56 17.05 -24.78
CA LEU A 224 17.05 15.68 -24.74
C LEU A 224 15.63 15.62 -24.13
N ALA A 225 15.39 16.34 -23.06
CA ALA A 225 14.08 16.42 -22.44
C ALA A 225 13.03 17.01 -23.42
N ARG A 226 13.39 18.06 -24.16
CA ARG A 226 12.52 18.65 -25.20
C ARG A 226 12.28 17.66 -26.35
N ALA A 227 13.31 16.91 -26.78
CA ALA A 227 13.20 15.94 -27.86
C ALA A 227 12.20 14.83 -27.54
N THR A 228 12.05 14.43 -26.27
CA THR A 228 11.07 13.40 -25.86
C THR A 228 9.61 13.86 -26.04
N ASN A 229 9.38 15.17 -26.21
CA ASN A 229 8.05 15.75 -26.46
C ASN A 229 7.75 15.96 -27.97
N LEU A 230 8.68 15.62 -28.87
CA LEU A 230 8.42 15.66 -30.32
C LEU A 230 7.45 14.53 -30.71
N ALA A 231 6.49 14.80 -31.58
CA ALA A 231 5.42 13.87 -31.92
C ALA A 231 5.88 12.46 -32.34
N PRO A 232 6.91 12.28 -33.20
CA PRO A 232 7.39 10.94 -33.58
C PRO A 232 7.98 10.19 -32.38
N VAL A 233 8.74 10.88 -31.52
CA VAL A 233 9.38 10.30 -30.34
C VAL A 233 8.33 9.91 -29.30
N ARG A 234 7.33 10.77 -29.06
CA ARG A 234 6.21 10.47 -28.17
C ARG A 234 5.47 9.20 -28.58
N ARG A 235 5.14 9.06 -29.88
CA ARG A 235 4.44 7.86 -30.41
C ARG A 235 5.23 6.58 -30.13
N LEU A 236 6.53 6.59 -30.36
CA LEU A 236 7.38 5.43 -30.12
C LEU A 236 7.44 5.08 -28.61
N LEU A 237 7.68 6.09 -27.79
CA LEU A 237 7.74 5.92 -26.33
C LEU A 237 6.38 5.49 -25.75
N ALA A 238 5.27 6.07 -26.21
CA ALA A 238 3.93 5.71 -25.78
C ALA A 238 3.60 4.22 -26.09
N LYS A 239 3.98 3.74 -27.26
CA LYS A 239 3.84 2.30 -27.63
C LYS A 239 4.60 1.40 -26.66
N GLN A 240 5.84 1.78 -26.30
CA GLN A 240 6.65 1.03 -25.33
C GLN A 240 6.02 1.08 -23.93
N MET A 241 5.56 2.24 -23.49
CA MET A 241 4.92 2.42 -22.17
C MET A 241 3.64 1.61 -22.06
N ARG A 242 2.78 1.59 -23.10
CA ARG A 242 1.59 0.74 -23.12
C ARG A 242 1.94 -0.75 -22.99
N LYS A 243 2.97 -1.20 -23.69
CA LYS A 243 3.43 -2.60 -23.58
C LYS A 243 3.91 -2.94 -22.15
N GLN A 244 4.67 -2.04 -21.54
CA GLN A 244 5.15 -2.22 -20.16
C GLN A 244 3.99 -2.17 -19.15
N THR A 245 3.04 -1.27 -19.35
CA THR A 245 1.84 -1.15 -18.50
C THR A 245 0.97 -2.39 -18.62
N ALA A 246 0.73 -2.89 -19.84
CA ALA A 246 -0.08 -4.09 -20.08
C ALA A 246 0.51 -5.37 -19.43
N ALA A 247 1.82 -5.43 -19.26
CA ALA A 247 2.48 -6.51 -18.54
C ALA A 247 2.21 -6.51 -17.02
N ARG A 248 1.71 -5.40 -16.45
CA ARG A 248 1.50 -5.21 -15.02
C ARG A 248 0.06 -4.95 -14.62
N ALA A 249 -0.69 -4.28 -15.48
CA ALA A 249 -2.05 -3.83 -15.19
C ALA A 249 -2.90 -3.87 -16.47
N ARG A 250 -4.03 -4.56 -16.43
CA ARG A 250 -4.98 -4.60 -17.54
C ARG A 250 -5.73 -3.27 -17.61
N GLU A 251 -5.98 -2.74 -18.81
CA GLU A 251 -6.69 -1.47 -19.00
C GLU A 251 -8.09 -1.48 -18.40
N ALA A 252 -8.82 -2.59 -18.54
CA ALA A 252 -10.16 -2.74 -17.98
C ALA A 252 -10.19 -2.63 -16.44
N HIS A 253 -9.10 -2.97 -15.76
CA HIS A 253 -8.98 -2.91 -14.31
C HIS A 253 -8.38 -1.59 -13.81
N TYR A 254 -7.43 -1.05 -14.55
CA TYR A 254 -6.67 0.14 -14.21
C TYR A 254 -6.56 1.08 -15.42
N PRO A 255 -7.62 1.82 -15.77
CA PRO A 255 -7.64 2.67 -16.96
C PRO A 255 -6.72 3.89 -16.86
N ALA A 256 -6.47 4.41 -15.66
CA ALA A 256 -5.74 5.68 -15.47
C ALA A 256 -4.36 5.74 -16.13
N PRO A 257 -3.46 4.74 -15.99
CA PRO A 257 -2.17 4.75 -16.68
C PRO A 257 -2.31 4.85 -18.21
N TYR A 258 -3.30 4.19 -18.78
CA TYR A 258 -3.53 4.21 -20.24
C TYR A 258 -4.04 5.56 -20.70
N ARG A 259 -4.99 6.16 -19.98
CA ARG A 259 -5.50 7.51 -20.28
C ARG A 259 -4.42 8.57 -20.15
N LEU A 260 -3.52 8.44 -19.18
CA LEU A 260 -2.35 9.31 -19.05
C LEU A 260 -1.42 9.18 -20.26
N ILE A 261 -1.11 7.96 -20.71
CA ILE A 261 -0.27 7.72 -21.89
C ILE A 261 -0.93 8.33 -23.14
N ASP A 262 -2.24 8.12 -23.34
CA ASP A 262 -2.99 8.64 -24.48
C ASP A 262 -3.01 10.17 -24.49
N THR A 263 -3.22 10.78 -23.33
CA THR A 263 -3.23 12.26 -23.16
C THR A 263 -1.85 12.83 -23.53
N TRP A 264 -0.79 12.25 -23.00
CA TRP A 264 0.56 12.70 -23.32
C TRP A 264 0.93 12.45 -24.80
N GLU A 265 0.61 11.29 -25.37
CA GLU A 265 0.90 10.99 -26.77
C GLU A 265 0.26 11.99 -27.71
N ARG A 266 -0.99 12.38 -27.44
CA ARG A 266 -1.74 13.31 -28.28
C ARG A 266 -1.30 14.76 -28.08
N PHE A 267 -1.14 15.17 -26.83
CA PHE A 267 -1.06 16.59 -26.47
C PHE A 267 0.25 17.02 -25.80
N GLY A 268 1.18 16.10 -25.50
CA GLY A 268 2.41 16.38 -24.74
C GLY A 268 3.38 17.40 -25.37
N GLY A 269 3.17 17.79 -26.62
CA GLY A 269 3.90 18.87 -27.29
C GLY A 269 3.24 20.26 -27.16
N ASP A 270 2.01 20.32 -26.68
CA ASP A 270 1.23 21.53 -26.47
C ASP A 270 0.70 21.55 -25.04
N ARG A 271 1.25 22.44 -24.21
CA ARG A 271 0.92 22.53 -22.80
C ARG A 271 -0.55 22.92 -22.54
N ALA A 272 -1.10 23.83 -23.32
CA ALA A 272 -2.47 24.29 -23.15
C ALA A 272 -3.48 23.20 -23.52
N ALA A 273 -3.24 22.50 -24.63
CA ALA A 273 -4.05 21.37 -25.05
C ALA A 273 -3.94 20.19 -24.04
N MET A 274 -2.75 19.96 -23.47
CA MET A 274 -2.54 18.92 -22.47
C MET A 274 -3.26 19.24 -21.16
N LEU A 275 -3.27 20.49 -20.69
CA LEU A 275 -4.04 20.93 -19.51
C LEU A 275 -5.54 20.72 -19.72
N GLN A 276 -6.07 21.08 -20.88
CA GLN A 276 -7.49 20.86 -21.19
C GLN A 276 -7.83 19.36 -21.17
N ALA A 277 -7.03 18.54 -21.85
CA ALA A 277 -7.24 17.10 -21.89
C ALA A 277 -7.06 16.43 -20.52
N GLU A 278 -6.12 16.92 -19.71
CA GLU A 278 -5.93 16.49 -18.32
C GLU A 278 -7.23 16.67 -17.52
N ALA A 279 -7.83 17.86 -17.54
CA ALA A 279 -9.07 18.13 -16.80
C ALA A 279 -10.21 17.21 -17.22
N GLU A 280 -10.38 16.97 -18.51
CA GLU A 280 -11.45 16.12 -19.06
C GLU A 280 -11.24 14.65 -18.72
N GLU A 281 -10.04 14.13 -18.92
CA GLU A 281 -9.75 12.70 -18.66
C GLU A 281 -9.74 12.39 -17.16
N VAL A 282 -9.18 13.26 -16.32
CA VAL A 282 -9.24 13.07 -14.86
C VAL A 282 -10.69 13.18 -14.38
N GLY A 283 -11.48 14.10 -14.94
CA GLY A 283 -12.92 14.20 -14.66
C GLY A 283 -13.66 12.88 -14.95
N ARG A 284 -13.39 12.27 -16.10
CA ARG A 284 -13.98 10.97 -16.47
C ARG A 284 -13.51 9.85 -15.56
N LEU A 285 -12.20 9.77 -15.28
CA LEU A 285 -11.63 8.73 -14.41
C LEU A 285 -12.16 8.82 -12.99
N MET A 286 -12.33 10.03 -12.44
CA MET A 286 -12.74 10.26 -11.06
C MET A 286 -14.07 9.61 -10.70
N VAL A 287 -15.00 9.51 -11.65
CA VAL A 287 -16.34 8.93 -11.45
C VAL A 287 -16.40 7.45 -11.84
N THR A 288 -15.29 6.83 -12.24
CA THR A 288 -15.28 5.39 -12.56
C THR A 288 -15.39 4.52 -11.31
N PRO A 289 -16.01 3.34 -11.39
CA PRO A 289 -16.03 2.38 -10.30
C PRO A 289 -14.61 1.99 -9.84
N GLN A 290 -13.66 1.87 -10.77
CA GLN A 290 -12.28 1.53 -10.47
C GLN A 290 -11.61 2.59 -9.58
N ALA A 291 -11.76 3.86 -9.91
CA ALA A 291 -11.24 4.95 -9.07
C ALA A 291 -11.95 4.98 -7.71
N GLY A 292 -13.25 4.73 -7.66
CA GLY A 292 -14.01 4.60 -6.43
C GLY A 292 -13.46 3.50 -5.52
N GLY A 293 -13.25 2.31 -6.06
CA GLY A 293 -12.67 1.17 -5.34
C GLY A 293 -11.26 1.44 -4.83
N LEU A 294 -10.41 2.06 -5.66
CA LEU A 294 -9.03 2.39 -5.27
C LEU A 294 -8.96 3.47 -4.18
N ARG A 295 -9.84 4.48 -4.23
CA ARG A 295 -9.95 5.47 -3.14
C ARG A 295 -10.42 4.83 -1.84
N ARG A 296 -11.42 3.92 -1.92
CA ARG A 296 -11.86 3.15 -0.76
C ARG A 296 -10.71 2.36 -0.14
N LEU A 297 -9.85 1.75 -0.97
CA LEU A 297 -8.65 1.03 -0.52
C LEU A 297 -7.78 1.88 0.42
N PHE A 298 -7.57 3.16 0.12
CA PHE A 298 -6.82 4.06 0.99
C PHE A 298 -7.50 4.26 2.34
N GLY A 299 -8.82 4.41 2.36
CA GLY A 299 -9.60 4.48 3.61
C GLY A 299 -9.46 3.20 4.44
N LEU A 300 -9.53 2.04 3.82
CA LEU A 300 -9.33 0.75 4.47
C LEU A 300 -7.91 0.57 5.02
N MET A 301 -6.91 0.97 4.25
CA MET A 301 -5.52 0.96 4.69
C MET A 301 -5.31 1.86 5.92
N ASP A 302 -5.90 3.05 5.92
CA ASP A 302 -5.83 3.98 7.05
C ASP A 302 -6.57 3.44 8.27
N ARG A 303 -7.70 2.75 8.07
CA ARG A 303 -8.42 2.04 9.13
C ARG A 303 -7.52 1.00 9.82
N LEU A 304 -6.82 0.14 9.05
CA LEU A 304 -5.91 -0.85 9.62
C LEU A 304 -4.70 -0.21 10.33
N LYS A 305 -4.18 0.89 9.81
CA LYS A 305 -3.12 1.66 10.50
C LYS A 305 -3.57 2.22 11.83
N ARG A 306 -4.84 2.63 11.95
CA ARG A 306 -5.41 3.12 13.23
C ARG A 306 -5.51 2.00 14.26
N GLU A 307 -5.84 0.76 13.86
CA GLU A 307 -5.78 -0.40 14.76
C GLU A 307 -4.39 -0.57 15.40
N GLY A 308 -3.32 -0.35 14.64
CA GLY A 308 -1.93 -0.41 15.12
C GLY A 308 -1.49 0.80 15.97
N ARG A 309 -2.34 1.80 16.18
CA ARG A 309 -2.04 3.01 16.97
C ARG A 309 -2.80 3.11 18.29
N GLN A 310 -3.56 2.08 18.65
CA GLN A 310 -4.37 2.07 19.87
C GLN A 310 -3.57 1.85 21.16
N SER A 311 -2.27 1.60 21.07
CA SER A 311 -1.36 1.47 22.20
C SER A 311 -0.02 2.12 21.88
N GLU A 312 0.61 2.69 22.90
CA GLU A 312 1.97 3.24 22.82
C GLU A 312 3.07 2.18 22.96
N PHE A 313 2.68 0.91 23.07
CA PHE A 313 3.61 -0.20 23.18
C PHE A 313 4.64 -0.18 22.05
N ARG A 314 5.91 -0.37 22.44
CA ARG A 314 7.04 -0.50 21.50
C ARG A 314 7.94 -1.64 21.95
N ALA A 315 8.10 -2.64 21.09
CA ALA A 315 9.05 -3.72 21.28
C ALA A 315 10.47 -3.25 20.94
N ARG A 316 11.44 -3.75 21.67
CA ARG A 316 12.88 -3.68 21.33
C ARG A 316 13.42 -5.06 21.00
N ARG A 317 12.98 -6.06 21.74
CA ARG A 317 13.45 -7.45 21.65
C ARG A 317 12.32 -8.38 21.32
N VAL A 318 12.51 -9.17 20.28
CA VAL A 318 11.58 -10.21 19.85
C VAL A 318 12.27 -11.56 19.95
N HIS A 319 11.55 -12.54 20.47
CA HIS A 319 11.99 -13.93 20.49
C HIS A 319 11.07 -14.77 19.60
N VAL A 320 11.63 -15.41 18.60
CA VAL A 320 10.88 -16.25 17.65
C VAL A 320 11.28 -17.71 17.87
N ILE A 321 10.30 -18.58 18.08
CA ILE A 321 10.49 -20.01 18.33
C ILE A 321 10.02 -20.80 17.11
N GLY A 322 10.94 -21.55 16.49
CA GLY A 322 10.75 -22.23 15.22
C GLY A 322 11.48 -21.50 14.09
N ALA A 323 12.60 -22.07 13.62
CA ALA A 323 13.43 -21.49 12.55
C ALA A 323 13.05 -22.00 11.14
N GLY A 324 11.84 -22.52 10.99
CA GLY A 324 11.26 -22.88 9.69
C GLY A 324 11.11 -21.67 8.77
N VAL A 325 10.38 -21.84 7.65
CA VAL A 325 10.18 -20.74 6.69
C VAL A 325 9.48 -19.58 7.36
N MET A 326 8.36 -19.80 8.06
CA MET A 326 7.61 -18.71 8.68
C MET A 326 8.37 -18.02 9.80
N GLY A 327 8.84 -18.77 10.81
CA GLY A 327 9.54 -18.16 11.94
C GLY A 327 10.84 -17.48 11.55
N GLY A 328 11.63 -18.07 10.65
CA GLY A 328 12.84 -17.46 10.11
C GLY A 328 12.56 -16.15 9.35
N ASP A 329 11.50 -16.14 8.55
CA ASP A 329 11.13 -14.96 7.75
C ASP A 329 10.50 -13.85 8.63
N ILE A 330 9.74 -14.20 9.67
CA ILE A 330 9.24 -13.25 10.69
C ILE A 330 10.43 -12.62 11.43
N ALA A 331 11.40 -13.42 11.87
CA ALA A 331 12.60 -12.96 12.55
C ALA A 331 13.40 -11.99 11.66
N ALA A 332 13.66 -12.36 10.41
CA ALA A 332 14.36 -11.51 9.44
C ALA A 332 13.62 -10.20 9.19
N TRP A 333 12.28 -10.23 9.08
CA TRP A 333 11.48 -9.03 8.91
C TRP A 333 11.56 -8.09 10.12
N CYS A 334 11.45 -8.60 11.33
CA CYS A 334 11.59 -7.82 12.56
C CYS A 334 12.96 -7.13 12.64
N VAL A 335 14.02 -7.82 12.25
CA VAL A 335 15.38 -7.25 12.18
C VAL A 335 15.45 -6.10 11.18
N LEU A 336 14.84 -6.22 10.00
CA LEU A 336 14.76 -5.15 9.00
C LEU A 336 14.05 -3.91 9.54
N GLN A 337 13.13 -4.07 10.49
CA GLN A 337 12.45 -2.96 11.16
C GLN A 337 13.23 -2.40 12.36
N GLY A 338 14.48 -2.83 12.57
CA GLY A 338 15.38 -2.29 13.58
C GLY A 338 15.33 -2.99 14.94
N LEU A 339 14.61 -4.10 15.07
CA LEU A 339 14.49 -4.85 16.31
C LEU A 339 15.67 -5.81 16.54
N GLU A 340 15.98 -6.08 17.80
CA GLU A 340 16.85 -7.18 18.21
C GLU A 340 16.01 -8.48 18.26
N VAL A 341 16.50 -9.54 17.60
CA VAL A 341 15.75 -10.79 17.50
C VAL A 341 16.62 -11.97 17.91
N THR A 342 16.10 -12.80 18.79
CA THR A 342 16.63 -14.15 19.06
C THR A 342 15.75 -15.18 18.35
N LEU A 343 16.38 -16.07 17.59
CA LEU A 343 15.71 -17.11 16.82
C LEU A 343 16.05 -18.46 17.42
N GLN A 344 15.04 -19.15 17.96
CA GLN A 344 15.17 -20.43 18.62
C GLN A 344 14.72 -21.58 17.72
N ASP A 345 15.49 -22.66 17.74
CA ASP A 345 15.07 -24.00 17.32
C ASP A 345 15.84 -25.06 18.14
N ARG A 346 15.49 -26.31 18.01
CA ARG A 346 16.07 -27.43 18.79
C ARG A 346 17.57 -27.60 18.59
N GLU A 347 18.08 -27.32 17.40
CA GLU A 347 19.49 -27.47 17.03
C GLU A 347 19.90 -26.37 16.05
N MET A 348 21.18 -26.02 16.08
CA MET A 348 21.72 -24.97 15.19
C MET A 348 21.52 -25.27 13.69
N LYS A 349 21.53 -26.53 13.29
CA LYS A 349 21.30 -26.96 11.90
C LYS A 349 19.95 -26.54 11.34
N PHE A 350 18.93 -26.30 12.19
CA PHE A 350 17.62 -25.77 11.76
C PHE A 350 17.61 -24.26 11.67
N ILE A 351 18.46 -23.57 12.43
CA ILE A 351 18.56 -22.09 12.45
C ILE A 351 19.40 -21.57 11.28
N GLU A 352 20.50 -22.22 10.94
CA GLU A 352 21.42 -21.79 9.87
C GLU A 352 20.74 -21.48 8.52
N PRO A 353 19.80 -22.31 8.01
CA PRO A 353 19.11 -22.00 6.77
C PRO A 353 18.28 -20.70 6.84
N ALA A 354 17.70 -20.39 8.01
CA ALA A 354 16.96 -19.15 8.23
C ALA A 354 17.89 -17.93 8.22
N LEU A 355 19.08 -18.03 8.82
CA LEU A 355 20.09 -16.96 8.76
C LEU A 355 20.54 -16.66 7.33
N LYS A 356 20.74 -17.70 6.51
CA LYS A 356 21.10 -17.55 5.09
C LYS A 356 19.98 -16.89 4.28
N ARG A 357 18.71 -17.26 4.55
CA ARG A 357 17.55 -16.59 3.91
C ARG A 357 17.44 -15.12 4.33
N ALA A 358 17.68 -14.82 5.61
CA ALA A 358 17.69 -13.46 6.13
C ALA A 358 18.75 -12.59 5.41
N GLU A 359 19.98 -13.07 5.29
CA GLU A 359 21.04 -12.39 4.56
C GLU A 359 20.65 -12.13 3.10
N THR A 360 20.08 -13.12 2.43
CA THR A 360 19.60 -12.98 1.05
C THR A 360 18.51 -11.92 0.95
N LEU A 361 17.58 -11.86 1.90
CA LEU A 361 16.55 -10.84 1.96
C LEU A 361 17.15 -9.44 2.15
N PHE A 362 18.12 -9.28 3.05
CA PHE A 362 18.75 -8.00 3.34
C PHE A 362 19.49 -7.46 2.11
N ARG A 363 20.26 -8.32 1.41
CA ARG A 363 20.90 -7.97 0.15
C ARG A 363 19.89 -7.60 -0.95
N LYS A 364 18.79 -8.33 -1.07
CA LYS A 364 17.70 -8.05 -2.03
C LYS A 364 17.01 -6.71 -1.76
N LYS A 365 16.94 -6.28 -0.51
CA LYS A 365 16.44 -4.96 -0.11
C LYS A 365 17.46 -3.82 -0.39
N ARG A 366 18.58 -4.13 -1.02
CA ARG A 366 19.65 -3.19 -1.39
C ARG A 366 20.25 -2.44 -0.21
N LEU A 367 20.35 -3.09 0.92
CA LEU A 367 21.11 -2.55 2.04
C LEU A 367 22.60 -2.51 1.70
N GLU A 368 23.29 -1.45 2.14
CA GLU A 368 24.74 -1.38 2.05
C GLU A 368 25.40 -2.52 2.84
N PRO A 369 26.59 -3.00 2.44
CA PRO A 369 27.25 -4.14 3.10
C PRO A 369 27.39 -3.98 4.62
N ALA A 370 27.70 -2.78 5.10
CA ALA A 370 27.77 -2.48 6.53
C ALA A 370 26.41 -2.61 7.23
N ALA A 371 25.33 -2.19 6.59
CA ALA A 371 23.97 -2.33 7.09
C ALA A 371 23.51 -3.79 7.11
N VAL A 372 23.88 -4.60 6.11
CA VAL A 372 23.64 -6.06 6.12
C VAL A 372 24.33 -6.71 7.32
N LYS A 373 25.60 -6.40 7.56
CA LYS A 373 26.37 -6.92 8.72
C LYS A 373 25.73 -6.51 10.05
N SER A 374 25.32 -5.25 10.18
CA SER A 374 24.64 -4.74 11.35
C SER A 374 23.28 -5.41 11.57
N ALA A 375 22.52 -5.67 10.51
CA ALA A 375 21.25 -6.39 10.58
C ALA A 375 21.45 -7.84 11.05
N LEU A 376 22.41 -8.55 10.46
CA LEU A 376 22.74 -9.92 10.87
C LEU A 376 23.20 -10.00 12.33
N ALA A 377 23.91 -9.02 12.84
CA ALA A 377 24.34 -8.95 14.24
C ALA A 377 23.15 -8.82 15.21
N ARG A 378 22.01 -8.27 14.77
CA ARG A 378 20.76 -8.20 15.55
C ARG A 378 19.92 -9.47 15.48
N LEU A 379 20.24 -10.41 14.59
CA LEU A 379 19.59 -11.72 14.48
C LEU A 379 20.45 -12.79 15.12
N GLN A 380 20.14 -13.15 16.35
CA GLN A 380 20.97 -14.08 17.14
C GLN A 380 20.34 -15.46 17.22
N PRO A 381 21.07 -16.54 16.88
CA PRO A 381 20.62 -17.89 17.13
C PRO A 381 20.58 -18.17 18.64
N ASP A 382 19.55 -18.87 19.09
CA ASP A 382 19.33 -19.16 20.52
C ASP A 382 18.73 -20.57 20.71
N VAL A 383 19.58 -21.58 20.70
CA VAL A 383 19.15 -22.97 20.87
C VAL A 383 18.55 -23.23 22.27
N GLU A 384 19.07 -22.55 23.29
CA GLU A 384 18.66 -22.71 24.68
C GLU A 384 17.39 -21.91 25.05
N GLY A 385 16.94 -21.02 24.16
CA GLY A 385 15.79 -20.16 24.42
C GLY A 385 16.00 -19.14 25.53
N THR A 386 17.22 -18.66 25.72
CA THR A 386 17.58 -17.67 26.76
C THR A 386 16.92 -16.32 26.49
N GLY A 387 16.56 -16.04 25.24
CA GLY A 387 15.91 -14.82 24.82
C GLY A 387 14.49 -14.62 25.36
N VAL A 388 13.77 -15.68 25.72
CA VAL A 388 12.39 -15.62 26.22
C VAL A 388 12.25 -14.65 27.40
N SER A 389 13.14 -14.74 28.38
CA SER A 389 13.07 -13.90 29.60
C SER A 389 13.39 -12.43 29.37
N LYS A 390 13.95 -12.07 28.21
CA LYS A 390 14.35 -10.70 27.84
C LYS A 390 13.43 -10.09 26.78
N ALA A 391 12.58 -10.90 26.16
CA ALA A 391 11.75 -10.48 25.04
C ALA A 391 10.57 -9.60 25.46
N ASP A 392 10.25 -8.61 24.63
CA ASP A 392 9.01 -7.84 24.69
C ASP A 392 7.87 -8.59 24.01
N VAL A 393 8.21 -9.39 22.98
CA VAL A 393 7.28 -10.19 22.19
C VAL A 393 7.91 -11.56 21.97
N VAL A 394 7.18 -12.61 22.29
CA VAL A 394 7.51 -14.00 21.95
C VAL A 394 6.51 -14.51 20.93
N ILE A 395 7.00 -15.00 19.79
CA ILE A 395 6.19 -15.55 18.71
C ILE A 395 6.55 -17.01 18.50
N GLU A 396 5.59 -17.89 18.74
CA GLU A 396 5.70 -19.33 18.47
C GLU A 396 5.31 -19.58 17.00
N ALA A 397 6.20 -20.24 16.25
CA ALA A 397 6.04 -20.61 14.84
C ALA A 397 6.60 -22.02 14.54
N ILE A 398 6.37 -22.98 15.47
CA ILE A 398 6.76 -24.39 15.29
C ILE A 398 5.74 -25.15 14.42
N VAL A 399 5.94 -26.47 14.29
CA VAL A 399 5.02 -27.35 13.55
C VAL A 399 3.57 -27.23 14.03
N GLU A 400 2.61 -27.35 13.08
CA GLU A 400 1.18 -27.18 13.34
C GLU A 400 0.58 -28.41 14.03
N ARG A 401 0.98 -28.63 15.29
CA ARG A 401 0.52 -29.71 16.16
C ARG A 401 0.16 -29.16 17.52
N LEU A 402 -1.07 -29.44 17.96
CA LEU A 402 -1.62 -28.92 19.20
C LEU A 402 -0.76 -29.32 20.42
N ASP A 403 -0.44 -30.61 20.56
CA ASP A 403 0.36 -31.12 21.65
C ASP A 403 1.73 -30.45 21.77
N ALA A 404 2.41 -30.27 20.65
CA ALA A 404 3.71 -29.61 20.60
C ALA A 404 3.64 -28.13 21.01
N LYS A 405 2.62 -27.40 20.51
CA LYS A 405 2.40 -25.99 20.85
C LYS A 405 2.03 -25.81 22.33
N GLN A 406 1.15 -26.67 22.87
CA GLN A 406 0.78 -26.66 24.27
C GLN A 406 1.99 -26.89 25.19
N ALA A 407 2.78 -27.93 24.92
CA ALA A 407 3.98 -28.24 25.71
C ALA A 407 4.99 -27.09 25.69
N LEU A 408 5.23 -26.51 24.50
CA LEU A 408 6.17 -25.42 24.36
C LEU A 408 5.69 -24.16 25.08
N LEU A 409 4.45 -23.72 24.84
CA LEU A 409 3.94 -22.47 25.39
C LEU A 409 3.78 -22.52 26.91
N ALA A 410 3.45 -23.68 27.50
CA ALA A 410 3.45 -23.86 28.94
C ALA A 410 4.84 -23.65 29.55
N GLN A 411 5.92 -24.09 28.89
CA GLN A 411 7.29 -23.83 29.32
C GLN A 411 7.71 -22.36 29.13
N VAL A 412 7.34 -21.77 28.01
CA VAL A 412 7.64 -20.36 27.68
C VAL A 412 7.00 -19.41 28.69
N GLU A 413 5.74 -19.67 29.05
CA GLU A 413 4.98 -18.83 29.98
C GLU A 413 5.71 -18.64 31.32
N THR A 414 6.30 -19.68 31.87
CA THR A 414 7.02 -19.65 33.16
C THR A 414 8.27 -18.76 33.14
N ARG A 415 8.80 -18.47 31.96
CA ARG A 415 10.02 -17.67 31.75
C ARG A 415 9.72 -16.27 31.21
N LEU A 416 8.48 -16.03 30.85
CA LEU A 416 8.06 -14.80 30.19
C LEU A 416 8.02 -13.63 31.19
N ARG A 417 8.66 -12.53 30.86
CA ARG A 417 8.63 -11.35 31.71
C ARG A 417 7.22 -10.74 31.80
N PRO A 418 6.90 -10.03 32.91
CA PRO A 418 5.64 -9.30 33.02
C PRO A 418 5.46 -8.31 31.87
N GLY A 419 4.25 -8.25 31.29
CA GLY A 419 3.89 -7.34 30.21
C GLY A 419 4.43 -7.71 28.84
N ALA A 420 5.18 -8.80 28.67
CA ALA A 420 5.55 -9.33 27.36
C ALA A 420 4.35 -9.96 26.65
N ILE A 421 4.31 -9.82 25.33
CA ILE A 421 3.31 -10.46 24.48
C ILE A 421 3.68 -11.92 24.27
N LEU A 422 2.72 -12.83 24.48
CA LEU A 422 2.81 -14.24 24.12
C LEU A 422 1.91 -14.50 22.91
N ALA A 423 2.52 -14.81 21.78
CA ALA A 423 1.80 -14.98 20.51
C ALA A 423 2.10 -16.33 19.85
N THR A 424 1.10 -16.89 19.18
CA THR A 424 1.26 -18.04 18.28
C THR A 424 0.98 -17.64 16.85
N ASN A 425 1.77 -18.16 15.90
CA ASN A 425 1.56 -17.98 14.47
C ASN A 425 0.75 -19.15 13.86
N THR A 426 -0.04 -19.85 14.65
CA THR A 426 -0.92 -20.92 14.13
C THR A 426 -1.80 -20.40 13.00
N SER A 427 -2.06 -21.24 12.00
CA SER A 427 -2.93 -20.91 10.87
C SER A 427 -4.33 -21.53 10.96
N SER A 428 -4.51 -22.54 11.81
CA SER A 428 -5.73 -23.34 11.83
C SER A 428 -6.17 -23.81 13.23
N ILE A 429 -5.26 -23.90 14.19
CA ILE A 429 -5.59 -24.38 15.53
C ILE A 429 -6.26 -23.25 16.32
N PRO A 430 -7.49 -23.47 16.84
CA PRO A 430 -8.15 -22.47 17.68
C PRO A 430 -7.30 -22.12 18.91
N LEU A 431 -7.23 -20.85 19.24
CA LEU A 431 -6.44 -20.37 20.38
C LEU A 431 -6.89 -21.00 21.68
N GLU A 432 -8.18 -21.25 21.83
CA GLU A 432 -8.80 -21.87 23.01
C GLU A 432 -8.18 -23.24 23.31
N ALA A 433 -7.95 -24.04 22.27
CA ALA A 433 -7.31 -25.36 22.42
C ALA A 433 -5.87 -25.24 22.90
N ILE A 434 -5.11 -24.26 22.38
CA ILE A 434 -3.72 -24.01 22.82
C ILE A 434 -3.70 -23.48 24.25
N ALA A 435 -4.60 -22.56 24.57
CA ALA A 435 -4.67 -21.85 25.84
C ALA A 435 -4.95 -22.76 27.05
N THR A 436 -5.54 -23.94 26.85
CA THR A 436 -5.82 -24.90 27.94
C THR A 436 -4.56 -25.35 28.68
N ALA A 437 -3.37 -25.25 28.08
CA ALA A 437 -2.12 -25.61 28.69
C ALA A 437 -1.45 -24.49 29.49
N LEU A 438 -1.98 -23.25 29.42
CA LEU A 438 -1.42 -22.09 30.08
C LEU A 438 -2.00 -21.87 31.48
N GLN A 439 -1.19 -21.32 32.38
CA GLN A 439 -1.63 -20.88 33.71
C GLN A 439 -2.45 -19.59 33.62
N ASP A 440 -2.04 -18.66 32.74
CA ASP A 440 -2.74 -17.43 32.42
C ASP A 440 -3.06 -17.35 30.92
N PRO A 441 -4.15 -17.98 30.49
CA PRO A 441 -4.56 -18.01 29.09
C PRO A 441 -4.93 -16.62 28.53
N SER A 442 -5.15 -15.61 29.38
CA SER A 442 -5.49 -14.25 28.96
C SER A 442 -4.35 -13.58 28.18
N ARG A 443 -3.12 -13.99 28.40
CA ARG A 443 -1.92 -13.45 27.73
C ARG A 443 -1.74 -13.93 26.29
N LEU A 444 -2.39 -15.05 25.91
CA LEU A 444 -2.20 -15.64 24.58
C LEU A 444 -3.02 -14.89 23.54
N ILE A 445 -2.34 -14.44 22.49
CA ILE A 445 -2.95 -13.92 21.26
C ILE A 445 -2.42 -14.67 20.05
N GLY A 446 -3.14 -14.60 18.93
CA GLY A 446 -2.61 -15.02 17.63
C GLY A 446 -1.98 -13.83 16.91
N LEU A 447 -0.81 -14.06 16.29
CA LEU A 447 -0.22 -13.17 15.30
C LEU A 447 0.04 -14.00 14.05
N HIS A 448 -0.98 -14.10 13.21
CA HIS A 448 -0.94 -14.92 12.00
C HIS A 448 -0.38 -14.12 10.83
N PHE A 449 0.87 -14.39 10.48
CA PHE A 449 1.59 -13.84 9.33
C PHE A 449 1.32 -14.66 8.07
N PHE A 450 1.44 -14.04 6.91
CA PHE A 450 1.26 -14.70 5.61
C PHE A 450 2.59 -14.83 4.86
N ASN A 451 2.75 -15.94 4.16
CA ASN A 451 3.92 -16.23 3.34
C ASN A 451 3.77 -15.62 1.91
N PRO A 452 4.76 -14.91 1.38
CA PRO A 452 6.05 -14.51 1.97
C PRO A 452 5.93 -13.30 2.92
N VAL A 453 6.46 -13.42 4.12
CA VAL A 453 6.35 -12.38 5.16
C VAL A 453 6.80 -11.00 4.67
N ALA A 454 7.87 -10.94 3.88
CA ALA A 454 8.41 -9.67 3.36
C ALA A 454 7.51 -8.96 2.32
N LYS A 455 6.50 -9.65 1.76
CA LYS A 455 5.60 -9.14 0.73
C LYS A 455 4.17 -8.95 1.22
N MET A 456 3.72 -9.80 2.14
CA MET A 456 2.34 -9.78 2.62
C MET A 456 2.18 -8.74 3.73
N PRO A 457 1.38 -7.69 3.51
CA PRO A 457 1.30 -6.58 4.47
C PRO A 457 0.40 -6.87 5.67
N LEU A 458 -0.50 -7.85 5.57
CA LEU A 458 -1.50 -8.16 6.60
C LEU A 458 -0.94 -9.10 7.68
N VAL A 459 -1.35 -8.87 8.91
CA VAL A 459 -1.23 -9.81 10.03
C VAL A 459 -2.59 -9.89 10.73
N GLU A 460 -3.17 -11.08 10.82
CA GLU A 460 -4.35 -11.29 11.64
C GLU A 460 -3.95 -11.30 13.11
N VAL A 461 -4.53 -10.37 13.88
CA VAL A 461 -4.40 -10.31 15.34
C VAL A 461 -5.57 -11.06 15.94
N VAL A 462 -5.32 -12.29 16.35
CA VAL A 462 -6.38 -13.23 16.70
C VAL A 462 -6.71 -13.14 18.18
N ARG A 463 -7.98 -12.91 18.46
CA ARG A 463 -8.59 -12.91 19.79
C ARG A 463 -9.08 -14.30 20.13
N GLY A 464 -8.51 -14.97 21.13
CA GLY A 464 -9.12 -16.11 21.81
C GLY A 464 -10.21 -15.66 22.79
N VAL A 465 -11.07 -16.58 23.22
CA VAL A 465 -12.14 -16.28 24.18
C VAL A 465 -11.60 -15.65 25.48
N GLN A 466 -10.43 -16.02 25.91
CA GLN A 466 -9.80 -15.56 27.15
C GLN A 466 -8.75 -14.45 26.93
N SER A 467 -8.39 -14.11 25.69
CA SER A 467 -7.38 -13.08 25.40
C SER A 467 -7.79 -11.72 25.97
N ASP A 468 -6.89 -11.07 26.72
CA ASP A 468 -7.17 -9.75 27.27
C ASP A 468 -6.99 -8.62 26.21
N GLU A 469 -7.74 -7.53 26.40
CA GLU A 469 -7.77 -6.40 25.49
C GLU A 469 -6.41 -5.69 25.37
N GLU A 470 -5.63 -5.65 26.46
CA GLU A 470 -4.35 -4.97 26.44
C GLU A 470 -3.32 -5.76 25.62
N SER A 471 -3.29 -7.08 25.76
CA SER A 471 -2.43 -7.95 24.94
C SER A 471 -2.75 -7.82 23.46
N LEU A 472 -4.04 -7.73 23.09
CA LEU A 472 -4.48 -7.54 21.71
C LEU A 472 -4.07 -6.16 21.17
N ARG A 473 -4.29 -5.07 21.93
CA ARG A 473 -3.86 -3.72 21.52
C ARG A 473 -2.35 -3.62 21.36
N ARG A 474 -1.58 -4.23 22.26
CA ARG A 474 -0.10 -4.30 22.15
C ARG A 474 0.34 -5.12 20.94
N GLY A 475 -0.32 -6.25 20.67
CA GLY A 475 -0.07 -7.06 19.48
C GLY A 475 -0.32 -6.29 18.20
N ALA A 476 -1.42 -5.53 18.11
CA ALA A 476 -1.71 -4.66 16.98
C ALA A 476 -0.67 -3.53 16.84
N ALA A 477 -0.26 -2.90 17.94
CA ALA A 477 0.78 -1.87 17.94
C ALA A 477 2.14 -2.42 17.48
N PHE A 478 2.49 -3.64 17.91
CA PHE A 478 3.68 -4.33 17.41
C PHE A 478 3.62 -4.56 15.90
N CYS A 479 2.49 -5.02 15.35
CA CYS A 479 2.30 -5.17 13.91
C CYS A 479 2.50 -3.83 13.18
N GLY A 480 1.93 -2.74 13.69
CA GLY A 480 2.15 -1.39 13.15
C GLY A 480 3.61 -0.97 13.20
N GLN A 481 4.32 -1.26 14.30
CA GLN A 481 5.75 -0.97 14.46
C GLN A 481 6.62 -1.65 13.40
N ILE A 482 6.27 -2.87 13.02
CA ILE A 482 6.99 -3.62 11.99
C ILE A 482 6.44 -3.39 10.57
N ASN A 483 5.70 -2.30 10.36
CA ASN A 483 5.09 -1.95 9.07
C ASN A 483 4.20 -3.06 8.50
N ARG A 484 3.34 -3.61 9.35
CA ARG A 484 2.28 -4.56 8.97
C ARG A 484 0.92 -3.98 9.38
N TYR A 485 -0.11 -4.36 8.63
CA TYR A 485 -1.48 -3.98 8.91
C TYR A 485 -2.10 -5.00 9.86
N PRO A 486 -2.38 -4.65 11.13
CA PRO A 486 -3.07 -5.54 12.03
C PRO A 486 -4.56 -5.61 11.67
N LEU A 487 -5.06 -6.82 11.50
CA LEU A 487 -6.48 -7.08 11.33
C LEU A 487 -7.00 -7.80 12.58
N PRO A 488 -7.83 -7.17 13.42
CA PRO A 488 -8.48 -7.83 14.53
C PRO A 488 -9.46 -8.90 14.04
N VAL A 489 -9.26 -10.14 14.46
CA VAL A 489 -10.14 -11.28 14.13
C VAL A 489 -10.42 -12.13 15.36
N SER A 490 -11.60 -12.76 15.41
CA SER A 490 -11.95 -13.75 16.43
C SER A 490 -11.35 -15.11 16.08
N SER A 491 -10.96 -15.87 17.11
CA SER A 491 -10.48 -17.25 16.96
C SER A 491 -11.56 -18.13 16.35
N SER A 492 -11.23 -18.75 15.24
CA SER A 492 -12.02 -19.80 14.58
C SER A 492 -11.12 -20.59 13.63
N PRO A 493 -11.51 -21.79 13.17
CA PRO A 493 -10.72 -22.54 12.22
C PRO A 493 -10.43 -21.75 10.94
N GLY A 494 -9.14 -21.50 10.64
CA GLY A 494 -8.70 -20.75 9.46
C GLY A 494 -8.85 -19.23 9.59
N PHE A 495 -9.29 -18.70 10.71
CA PHE A 495 -9.54 -17.28 11.00
C PHE A 495 -10.40 -16.62 9.92
N LEU A 496 -9.98 -15.52 9.30
CA LEU A 496 -10.72 -14.91 8.18
C LEU A 496 -10.18 -15.36 6.83
N VAL A 497 -8.88 -15.16 6.59
CA VAL A 497 -8.31 -15.30 5.24
C VAL A 497 -8.35 -16.75 4.75
N ASN A 498 -7.87 -17.70 5.55
CA ASN A 498 -7.88 -19.11 5.16
C ASN A 498 -9.30 -19.68 5.12
N ARG A 499 -10.20 -19.22 5.97
CA ARG A 499 -11.61 -19.59 5.97
C ARG A 499 -12.29 -19.24 4.63
N VAL A 500 -12.03 -18.05 4.10
CA VAL A 500 -12.60 -17.63 2.80
C VAL A 500 -11.92 -18.30 1.62
N LEU A 501 -10.59 -18.49 1.68
CA LEU A 501 -9.85 -19.09 0.58
C LEU A 501 -10.11 -20.59 0.40
N ALA A 502 -10.37 -21.33 1.48
CA ALA A 502 -10.54 -22.77 1.42
C ALA A 502 -11.72 -23.20 0.51
N PRO A 503 -12.96 -22.72 0.69
CA PRO A 503 -14.07 -23.05 -0.20
C PRO A 503 -13.87 -22.49 -1.61
N TYR A 504 -13.20 -21.36 -1.79
CA TYR A 504 -12.85 -20.80 -3.10
C TYR A 504 -11.91 -21.71 -3.89
N MET A 505 -10.86 -22.24 -3.24
CA MET A 505 -9.95 -23.21 -3.88
C MET A 505 -10.64 -24.56 -4.13
N LEU A 506 -11.48 -25.02 -3.19
CA LEU A 506 -12.24 -26.25 -3.35
C LEU A 506 -13.20 -26.16 -4.55
N GLU A 507 -13.88 -25.04 -4.74
CA GLU A 507 -14.76 -24.81 -5.90
C GLU A 507 -14.00 -24.94 -7.22
N ALA A 508 -12.77 -24.42 -7.30
CA ALA A 508 -11.91 -24.58 -8.47
C ALA A 508 -11.58 -26.06 -8.76
N MET A 509 -11.35 -26.85 -7.71
CA MET A 509 -11.10 -28.29 -7.85
C MET A 509 -12.34 -29.04 -8.29
N ILE A 510 -13.53 -28.66 -7.79
CA ILE A 510 -14.82 -29.18 -8.23
C ILE A 510 -15.05 -28.89 -9.72
N MET A 511 -14.83 -27.64 -10.13
CA MET A 511 -14.93 -27.25 -11.55
C MET A 511 -14.00 -28.07 -12.44
N HIS A 512 -12.79 -28.34 -11.96
CA HIS A 512 -11.85 -29.22 -12.68
C HIS A 512 -12.35 -30.67 -12.75
N ALA A 513 -12.92 -31.21 -11.69
CA ALA A 513 -13.53 -32.55 -11.67
C ALA A 513 -14.74 -32.66 -12.63
N GLU A 514 -15.43 -31.54 -12.89
CA GLU A 514 -16.49 -31.44 -13.90
C GLU A 514 -15.96 -31.34 -15.35
N GLY A 515 -14.64 -31.32 -15.54
CA GLY A 515 -13.98 -31.31 -16.84
C GLY A 515 -13.55 -29.92 -17.35
N ILE A 516 -13.64 -28.87 -16.51
CA ILE A 516 -13.17 -27.54 -16.89
C ILE A 516 -11.63 -27.50 -16.83
N PRO A 517 -10.93 -27.00 -17.86
CA PRO A 517 -9.48 -26.90 -17.85
C PRO A 517 -8.98 -26.00 -16.71
N LEU A 518 -7.91 -26.41 -16.03
CA LEU A 518 -7.29 -25.67 -14.93
C LEU A 518 -6.93 -24.23 -15.32
N GLU A 519 -6.38 -24.07 -16.53
CA GLU A 519 -5.99 -22.76 -17.07
C GLU A 519 -7.19 -21.83 -17.30
N ALA A 520 -8.36 -22.39 -17.66
CA ALA A 520 -9.58 -21.60 -17.83
C ALA A 520 -10.13 -21.11 -16.47
N ILE A 521 -10.08 -21.97 -15.46
CA ILE A 521 -10.47 -21.63 -14.09
C ILE A 521 -9.61 -20.47 -13.56
N ASP A 522 -8.30 -20.60 -13.68
CA ASP A 522 -7.37 -19.55 -13.24
C ASP A 522 -7.54 -18.26 -14.06
N ALA A 523 -7.67 -18.36 -15.37
CA ALA A 523 -7.88 -17.21 -16.25
C ALA A 523 -9.19 -16.46 -15.93
N ALA A 524 -10.24 -17.16 -15.53
CA ALA A 524 -11.51 -16.56 -15.11
C ALA A 524 -11.34 -15.70 -13.84
N ALA A 525 -10.63 -16.21 -12.85
CA ALA A 525 -10.34 -15.45 -11.63
C ALA A 525 -9.42 -14.22 -11.90
N GLU A 526 -8.39 -14.41 -12.74
CA GLU A 526 -7.51 -13.31 -13.15
C GLU A 526 -8.24 -12.25 -13.99
N ALA A 527 -9.21 -12.66 -14.83
CA ALA A 527 -10.06 -11.74 -15.58
C ALA A 527 -10.98 -10.91 -14.67
N PHE A 528 -11.41 -11.46 -13.55
CA PHE A 528 -12.13 -10.71 -12.50
C PHE A 528 -11.26 -9.66 -11.82
N GLY A 529 -9.95 -9.92 -11.71
CA GLY A 529 -8.97 -9.03 -11.08
C GLY A 529 -8.20 -9.66 -9.92
N MET A 530 -8.34 -10.98 -9.70
CA MET A 530 -7.51 -11.68 -8.72
C MET A 530 -6.04 -11.71 -9.20
N PRO A 531 -5.06 -11.64 -8.28
CA PRO A 531 -3.63 -11.59 -8.65
C PRO A 531 -3.11 -12.89 -9.24
N MET A 532 -3.76 -14.00 -8.91
CA MET A 532 -3.55 -15.34 -9.46
C MET A 532 -4.83 -16.14 -9.35
N GLY A 533 -4.95 -17.18 -10.16
CA GLY A 533 -6.09 -18.07 -10.09
C GLY A 533 -6.07 -19.01 -8.89
N PRO A 534 -7.21 -19.60 -8.51
CA PRO A 534 -7.34 -20.46 -7.34
C PRO A 534 -6.54 -21.77 -7.41
N VAL A 535 -6.31 -22.30 -8.62
CA VAL A 535 -5.50 -23.53 -8.81
C VAL A 535 -4.02 -23.23 -8.60
N GLU A 536 -3.51 -22.15 -9.18
CA GLU A 536 -2.14 -21.68 -8.95
C GLU A 536 -1.93 -21.29 -7.49
N LEU A 537 -2.95 -20.73 -6.84
CA LEU A 537 -2.93 -20.41 -5.41
C LEU A 537 -2.81 -21.67 -4.56
N ALA A 538 -3.58 -22.71 -4.84
CA ALA A 538 -3.52 -24.01 -4.14
C ALA A 538 -2.13 -24.63 -4.24
N ASP A 539 -1.53 -24.65 -5.43
CA ASP A 539 -0.15 -25.10 -5.64
C ASP A 539 0.88 -24.24 -4.87
N THR A 540 0.60 -22.97 -4.72
CA THR A 540 1.48 -22.01 -4.00
C THR A 540 1.41 -22.21 -2.49
N VAL A 541 0.21 -22.42 -1.95
CA VAL A 541 -0.04 -22.71 -0.52
C VAL A 541 0.53 -24.08 -0.15
N GLY A 542 0.35 -25.05 -1.02
CA GLY A 542 0.75 -26.44 -0.86
C GLY A 542 -0.46 -27.36 -0.75
N LEU A 543 -0.50 -28.38 -1.61
CA LEU A 543 -1.67 -29.26 -1.71
C LEU A 543 -1.87 -30.14 -0.45
N ASP A 544 -0.82 -30.43 0.29
CA ASP A 544 -0.90 -31.07 1.61
C ASP A 544 -1.63 -30.20 2.65
N VAL A 545 -1.38 -28.89 2.63
CA VAL A 545 -2.10 -27.91 3.47
C VAL A 545 -3.56 -27.81 3.02
N CYS A 546 -3.80 -27.74 1.72
CA CYS A 546 -5.17 -27.74 1.18
C CYS A 546 -5.95 -29.00 1.58
N LEU A 547 -5.32 -30.17 1.53
CA LEU A 547 -5.95 -31.45 1.93
C LEU A 547 -6.31 -31.46 3.43
N MET A 548 -5.44 -30.96 4.28
CA MET A 548 -5.69 -30.87 5.72
C MET A 548 -6.89 -29.95 6.02
N VAL A 549 -6.97 -28.79 5.39
CA VAL A 549 -8.06 -27.83 5.56
C VAL A 549 -9.39 -28.40 5.02
N THR A 550 -9.36 -29.04 3.85
CA THR A 550 -10.55 -29.66 3.23
C THR A 550 -11.09 -30.81 4.12
N GLY A 551 -10.21 -31.60 4.73
CA GLY A 551 -10.60 -32.64 5.67
C GLY A 551 -11.32 -32.12 6.92
N THR A 552 -10.92 -30.95 7.41
CA THR A 552 -11.54 -30.28 8.56
C THR A 552 -12.90 -29.69 8.22
N LEU A 553 -13.08 -29.17 7.01
CA LEU A 553 -14.34 -28.56 6.52
C LEU A 553 -15.37 -29.62 6.09
N ASN A 554 -14.95 -30.78 5.58
CA ASN A 554 -15.82 -31.86 5.09
C ASN A 554 -16.24 -32.90 6.16
N ALA A 555 -15.97 -32.65 7.43
CA ALA A 555 -16.42 -33.51 8.52
C ALA A 555 -17.95 -33.52 8.74
N GLY A 556 -18.73 -32.77 7.92
CA GLY A 556 -20.19 -32.78 7.86
C GLY A 556 -20.71 -33.60 6.69
N ALA A 557 -21.62 -34.54 6.96
CA ALA A 557 -22.23 -35.43 5.99
C ALA A 557 -22.98 -34.65 4.88
N ASP A 558 -22.87 -35.09 3.63
CA ASP A 558 -23.52 -34.71 2.36
C ASP A 558 -22.62 -33.98 1.32
N ALA A 559 -21.38 -34.47 1.17
CA ALA A 559 -20.54 -34.03 0.06
C ALA A 559 -21.10 -34.54 -1.28
N SER A 560 -21.25 -33.64 -2.28
CA SER A 560 -21.64 -34.03 -3.65
C SER A 560 -20.58 -34.96 -4.25
N SER A 561 -20.95 -35.73 -5.29
CA SER A 561 -19.99 -36.61 -6.00
C SER A 561 -18.81 -35.84 -6.58
N ALA A 562 -19.01 -34.59 -7.02
CA ALA A 562 -17.95 -33.70 -7.50
C ALA A 562 -17.00 -33.24 -6.38
N THR A 563 -17.51 -32.96 -5.20
CA THR A 563 -16.71 -32.62 -4.01
C THR A 563 -15.85 -33.82 -3.61
N GLN A 564 -16.41 -35.03 -3.61
CA GLN A 564 -15.67 -36.26 -3.30
C GLN A 564 -14.58 -36.50 -4.36
N SER A 565 -14.88 -36.33 -5.65
CA SER A 565 -13.91 -36.47 -6.74
C SER A 565 -12.76 -35.46 -6.64
N ALA A 566 -13.06 -34.21 -6.25
CA ALA A 566 -12.05 -33.19 -6.01
C ALA A 566 -11.13 -33.55 -4.82
N ALA A 567 -11.69 -34.04 -3.73
CA ALA A 567 -10.93 -34.49 -2.57
C ALA A 567 -10.03 -35.71 -2.90
N ASP A 568 -10.52 -36.65 -3.69
CA ASP A 568 -9.76 -37.82 -4.13
C ASP A 568 -8.62 -37.44 -5.07
N THR A 569 -8.84 -36.49 -5.99
CA THR A 569 -7.80 -35.93 -6.85
C THR A 569 -6.69 -35.29 -6.03
N LEU A 570 -7.06 -34.46 -5.05
CA LEU A 570 -6.12 -33.80 -4.17
C LEU A 570 -5.30 -34.81 -3.34
N ARG A 571 -5.98 -35.84 -2.79
CA ARG A 571 -5.32 -36.92 -2.04
C ARG A 571 -4.35 -37.72 -2.92
N THR A 572 -4.71 -37.98 -4.16
CA THR A 572 -3.86 -38.68 -5.14
C THR A 572 -2.58 -37.88 -5.43
N LEU A 573 -2.71 -36.57 -5.65
CA LEU A 573 -1.55 -35.69 -5.88
C LEU A 573 -0.62 -35.66 -4.67
N VAL A 574 -1.17 -35.49 -3.48
CA VAL A 574 -0.39 -35.44 -2.22
C VAL A 574 0.34 -36.76 -1.98
N ASN A 575 -0.34 -37.91 -2.17
CA ASN A 575 0.27 -39.24 -2.02
C ASN A 575 1.38 -39.50 -3.04
N ALA A 576 1.29 -38.89 -4.22
CA ALA A 576 2.34 -38.94 -5.25
C ALA A 576 3.51 -37.99 -4.98
N GLY A 577 3.49 -37.23 -3.88
CA GLY A 577 4.51 -36.22 -3.57
C GLY A 577 4.40 -34.94 -4.39
N HIS A 578 3.31 -34.75 -5.14
CA HIS A 578 3.03 -33.55 -5.92
C HIS A 578 2.38 -32.48 -5.03
N LEU A 579 3.20 -31.77 -4.26
CA LEU A 579 2.75 -30.84 -3.25
C LEU A 579 2.62 -29.39 -3.72
N GLY A 580 2.71 -29.17 -5.02
CA GLY A 580 2.68 -27.84 -5.64
C GLY A 580 4.06 -27.25 -5.87
N ARG A 581 4.16 -25.93 -5.75
CA ARG A 581 5.39 -25.16 -6.03
C ARG A 581 6.61 -25.66 -5.22
N LYS A 582 6.43 -26.04 -3.97
CA LYS A 582 7.50 -26.50 -3.08
C LYS A 582 8.15 -27.82 -3.51
N SER A 583 7.42 -28.69 -4.20
CA SER A 583 7.92 -29.96 -4.75
C SER A 583 8.22 -29.89 -6.26
N GLY A 584 8.03 -28.73 -6.89
CA GLY A 584 8.20 -28.54 -8.35
C GLY A 584 7.04 -29.05 -9.20
N LYS A 585 6.04 -29.67 -8.59
CA LYS A 585 4.85 -30.17 -9.27
C LYS A 585 3.64 -30.23 -8.32
N GLY A 586 2.51 -29.81 -8.80
CA GLY A 586 1.20 -29.95 -8.18
C GLY A 586 0.15 -30.20 -9.26
N PHE A 587 -0.90 -29.38 -9.31
CA PHE A 587 -1.78 -29.29 -10.48
C PHE A 587 -1.02 -28.84 -11.71
N TYR A 588 -0.10 -27.89 -11.54
CA TYR A 588 0.83 -27.47 -12.58
C TYR A 588 2.24 -28.03 -12.34
N ALA A 589 3.03 -28.12 -13.42
CA ALA A 589 4.48 -28.21 -13.28
C ALA A 589 5.06 -26.83 -13.00
N TRP A 590 6.09 -26.74 -12.16
CA TRP A 590 6.73 -25.49 -11.72
C TRP A 590 8.18 -25.41 -12.16
N SER A 591 8.59 -24.25 -12.67
CA SER A 591 9.99 -23.96 -12.96
C SER A 591 10.28 -22.49 -12.70
N ASN A 592 11.42 -22.17 -12.07
CA ASN A 592 11.80 -20.79 -11.70
C ASN A 592 10.69 -20.05 -10.93
N ASN A 593 10.01 -20.74 -10.01
CA ASN A 593 8.87 -20.23 -9.23
C ASN A 593 7.65 -19.77 -10.08
N LYS A 594 7.50 -20.30 -11.29
CA LYS A 594 6.35 -20.02 -12.18
C LYS A 594 5.64 -21.30 -12.55
N ALA A 595 4.32 -21.28 -12.50
CA ALA A 595 3.46 -22.35 -13.00
C ALA A 595 3.56 -22.44 -14.53
N ARG A 596 3.69 -23.64 -15.06
CA ARG A 596 3.71 -23.94 -16.49
C ARG A 596 2.28 -24.17 -16.97
N LYS A 597 1.60 -23.09 -17.37
CA LYS A 597 0.24 -23.15 -17.93
C LYS A 597 0.29 -23.46 -19.43
N GLN A 598 -0.62 -24.31 -19.92
CA GLN A 598 -0.71 -24.67 -21.34
C GLN A 598 -1.50 -23.60 -22.10
N HIS A 599 -0.95 -23.12 -23.21
CA HIS A 599 -1.65 -22.18 -24.08
C HIS A 599 -2.84 -22.84 -24.80
N GLY A 600 -3.91 -22.06 -25.07
CA GLY A 600 -5.09 -22.50 -25.83
C GLY A 600 -6.17 -23.22 -25.03
N LYS A 601 -5.92 -23.58 -23.78
CA LYS A 601 -6.92 -24.26 -22.92
C LYS A 601 -8.08 -23.36 -22.45
N THR A 602 -7.98 -22.06 -22.68
CA THR A 602 -9.04 -21.08 -22.38
C THR A 602 -10.00 -20.86 -23.54
N THR A 603 -9.65 -21.34 -24.76
CA THR A 603 -10.44 -21.13 -25.96
C THR A 603 -11.79 -21.86 -25.85
N GLY A 604 -12.89 -21.14 -26.12
CA GLY A 604 -14.25 -21.67 -26.07
C GLY A 604 -14.86 -21.76 -24.68
N GLN A 605 -14.15 -21.27 -23.64
CA GLN A 605 -14.66 -21.21 -22.27
C GLN A 605 -15.31 -19.85 -21.98
N ASP A 606 -16.47 -19.88 -21.32
CA ASP A 606 -17.11 -18.66 -20.81
C ASP A 606 -16.46 -18.23 -19.49
N LEU A 607 -15.38 -17.45 -19.60
CA LEU A 607 -14.63 -16.96 -18.44
C LEU A 607 -15.48 -16.09 -17.50
N ALA A 608 -16.52 -15.41 -17.99
CA ALA A 608 -17.39 -14.59 -17.17
C ALA A 608 -18.29 -15.47 -16.28
N ALA A 609 -18.88 -16.53 -16.83
CA ALA A 609 -19.67 -17.49 -16.07
C ALA A 609 -18.81 -18.24 -15.03
N LEU A 610 -17.60 -18.68 -15.42
CA LEU A 610 -16.67 -19.34 -14.48
C LEU A 610 -16.24 -18.40 -13.35
N SER A 611 -15.95 -17.14 -13.67
CA SER A 611 -15.60 -16.11 -12.69
C SER A 611 -16.77 -15.86 -11.72
N ALA A 612 -17.98 -15.70 -12.24
CA ALA A 612 -19.17 -15.48 -11.42
C ALA A 612 -19.39 -16.61 -10.41
N ARG A 613 -19.17 -17.86 -10.82
CA ARG A 613 -19.28 -19.04 -9.96
C ARG A 613 -18.22 -19.01 -8.83
N LEU A 614 -16.97 -18.75 -9.15
CA LEU A 614 -15.88 -18.66 -8.17
C LEU A 614 -16.11 -17.53 -7.17
N ILE A 615 -16.47 -16.35 -7.66
CA ILE A 615 -16.65 -15.17 -6.80
C ILE A 615 -17.90 -15.29 -5.93
N LYS A 616 -18.94 -15.98 -6.39
CA LYS A 616 -20.13 -16.27 -5.57
C LYS A 616 -19.77 -17.07 -4.32
N VAL A 617 -18.95 -18.10 -4.44
CA VAL A 617 -18.49 -18.90 -3.28
C VAL A 617 -17.61 -18.06 -2.36
N TYR A 618 -16.69 -17.29 -2.92
CA TYR A 618 -15.81 -16.40 -2.17
C TYR A 618 -16.60 -15.37 -1.34
N THR A 619 -17.53 -14.67 -1.97
CA THR A 619 -18.31 -13.61 -1.33
C THR A 619 -19.35 -14.15 -0.35
N ALA A 620 -19.93 -15.33 -0.61
CA ALA A 620 -20.83 -15.99 0.33
C ALA A 620 -20.12 -16.34 1.64
N GLU A 621 -18.88 -16.82 1.58
CA GLU A 621 -18.10 -17.08 2.79
C GLU A 621 -17.67 -15.80 3.50
N CYS A 622 -17.39 -14.71 2.78
CA CYS A 622 -17.20 -13.39 3.38
C CYS A 622 -18.41 -12.94 4.19
N GLN A 623 -19.61 -13.08 3.64
CA GLN A 623 -20.86 -12.75 4.35
C GLN A 623 -21.05 -13.66 5.58
N ALA A 624 -20.75 -14.95 5.47
CA ALA A 624 -20.82 -15.88 6.58
C ALA A 624 -19.83 -15.49 7.70
N ALA A 625 -18.59 -15.21 7.36
CA ALA A 625 -17.57 -14.79 8.32
C ALA A 625 -17.95 -13.49 9.06
N LEU A 626 -18.58 -12.54 8.38
CA LEU A 626 -19.09 -11.33 9.01
C LEU A 626 -20.26 -11.64 9.97
N ARG A 627 -21.23 -12.45 9.55
CA ARG A 627 -22.36 -12.88 10.41
C ARG A 627 -21.88 -13.62 11.66
N ASP A 628 -20.85 -14.43 11.53
CA ASP A 628 -20.28 -15.20 12.63
C ASP A 628 -19.37 -14.35 13.55
N GLY A 629 -19.22 -13.06 13.26
CA GLY A 629 -18.46 -12.13 14.10
C GLY A 629 -16.94 -12.38 14.07
N ILE A 630 -16.41 -12.93 12.98
CA ILE A 630 -14.95 -13.13 12.83
C ILE A 630 -14.23 -11.79 12.77
N VAL A 631 -14.84 -10.79 12.16
CA VAL A 631 -14.44 -9.39 12.16
C VAL A 631 -15.58 -8.49 12.60
N ALA A 632 -15.27 -7.32 13.11
CA ALA A 632 -16.27 -6.42 13.71
C ALA A 632 -17.23 -5.79 12.68
N ASP A 633 -16.75 -5.54 11.46
CA ASP A 633 -17.53 -4.86 10.43
C ASP A 633 -17.05 -5.18 9.00
N ALA A 634 -17.86 -4.75 8.02
CA ALA A 634 -17.61 -4.99 6.60
C ALA A 634 -16.33 -4.34 6.08
N ASP A 635 -15.91 -3.20 6.62
CA ASP A 635 -14.69 -2.50 6.21
C ASP A 635 -13.45 -3.29 6.62
N LEU A 636 -13.42 -3.84 7.83
CA LEU A 636 -12.33 -4.72 8.28
C LEU A 636 -12.29 -6.02 7.48
N LEU A 637 -13.45 -6.58 7.11
CA LEU A 637 -13.49 -7.74 6.24
C LEU A 637 -12.91 -7.43 4.86
N ASP A 638 -13.39 -6.38 4.21
CA ASP A 638 -12.91 -5.96 2.90
C ASP A 638 -11.40 -5.67 2.92
N ALA A 639 -10.92 -4.97 3.94
CA ALA A 639 -9.49 -4.72 4.14
C ALA A 639 -8.69 -6.03 4.28
N GLY A 640 -9.16 -6.95 5.12
CA GLY A 640 -8.53 -8.26 5.33
C GLY A 640 -8.41 -9.06 4.04
N MET A 641 -9.47 -9.08 3.24
CA MET A 641 -9.47 -9.84 1.98
C MET A 641 -8.61 -9.18 0.90
N ILE A 642 -8.60 -7.86 0.80
CA ILE A 642 -7.71 -7.17 -0.16
C ILE A 642 -6.24 -7.37 0.22
N PHE A 643 -5.87 -7.10 1.46
CA PHE A 643 -4.46 -7.14 1.89
C PHE A 643 -3.95 -8.56 2.19
N GLY A 644 -4.85 -9.51 2.49
CA GLY A 644 -4.50 -10.90 2.77
C GLY A 644 -4.52 -11.82 1.54
N THR A 645 -5.39 -11.57 0.57
CA THR A 645 -5.53 -12.42 -0.62
C THR A 645 -5.25 -11.71 -1.94
N GLY A 646 -5.21 -10.39 -1.95
CA GLY A 646 -5.14 -9.59 -3.16
C GLY A 646 -6.48 -9.53 -3.91
N PHE A 647 -7.62 -9.69 -3.22
CA PHE A 647 -8.93 -9.48 -3.83
C PHE A 647 -8.94 -8.16 -4.59
N ALA A 648 -9.36 -8.19 -5.85
CA ALA A 648 -9.29 -7.11 -6.83
C ALA A 648 -9.39 -5.70 -6.22
N PRO A 649 -8.27 -4.97 -6.00
CA PRO A 649 -8.26 -3.72 -5.23
C PRO A 649 -9.16 -2.64 -5.82
N PHE A 650 -9.25 -2.57 -7.16
CA PHE A 650 -10.10 -1.61 -7.87
C PHE A 650 -11.60 -1.86 -7.68
N ARG A 651 -12.01 -3.00 -7.07
CA ARG A 651 -13.39 -3.29 -6.69
C ARG A 651 -13.74 -2.87 -5.26
N GLY A 652 -12.76 -2.43 -4.47
CA GLY A 652 -12.97 -1.88 -3.14
C GLY A 652 -13.28 -2.91 -2.03
N GLY A 653 -13.19 -4.19 -2.32
CA GLY A 653 -13.43 -5.30 -1.41
C GLY A 653 -14.61 -6.19 -1.79
N PRO A 654 -14.69 -7.43 -1.27
CA PRO A 654 -15.71 -8.39 -1.67
C PRO A 654 -17.13 -7.99 -1.26
N LEU A 655 -17.33 -7.43 -0.07
CA LEU A 655 -18.66 -6.99 0.38
C LEU A 655 -19.08 -5.70 -0.31
N HIS A 656 -18.16 -4.77 -0.51
CA HIS A 656 -18.41 -3.57 -1.29
C HIS A 656 -18.77 -3.90 -2.75
N TYR A 657 -18.10 -4.89 -3.33
CA TYR A 657 -18.42 -5.38 -4.67
C TYR A 657 -19.85 -5.94 -4.76
N LEU A 658 -20.28 -6.75 -3.77
CA LEU A 658 -21.64 -7.28 -3.73
C LEU A 658 -22.69 -6.18 -3.66
N GLN A 659 -22.53 -5.22 -2.76
CA GLN A 659 -23.49 -4.11 -2.59
C GLN A 659 -23.68 -3.31 -3.88
N ASN A 660 -22.59 -3.09 -4.64
CA ASN A 660 -22.65 -2.35 -5.91
C ASN A 660 -23.17 -3.21 -7.08
N SER A 661 -23.05 -4.53 -7.01
CA SER A 661 -23.55 -5.44 -8.05
C SER A 661 -25.06 -5.69 -7.90
N GLU A 662 -25.55 -5.77 -6.67
CA GLU A 662 -26.97 -5.98 -6.36
C GLU A 662 -27.82 -4.71 -6.58
N GLY A 663 -27.19 -3.52 -6.49
CA GLY A 663 -27.86 -2.24 -6.79
C GLY A 663 -27.93 -1.88 -8.28
N ALA A 664 -27.36 -2.72 -9.15
CA ALA A 664 -27.35 -2.52 -10.61
C ALA A 664 -28.36 -3.44 -11.36
N VAL A 665 -29.20 -4.20 -10.65
CA VAL A 665 -30.27 -5.05 -11.21
C VAL A 665 -31.62 -4.34 -11.12
#